data_9e52dbc97ce6ab31f091b02c1a300454
#
_entry.id   9e52dbc97ce6ab31f091b02c1a300454
#
_cell.length_a   1.000
_cell.length_b   1.000
_cell.length_c   1.000
_cell.angle_alpha   90.00
_cell.angle_beta   90.00
_cell.angle_gamma   90.00
#
_symmetry.space_group_name_H-M   'P 1'
#
loop_
_entity.id
_entity.type
_entity.pdbx_description
1 polymer ?
#
loop_
_entity_poly.entity_id
_entity_poly.type
_entity_poly.pdbx_seq_one_letter_code
_entity_poly.pdbx_strand_id
1 'polypeptide(L)'
;MLEQVLDLSKPVLEGYVQDFFKDCLSSGVSQLNASALKTPMAEAVGYFIKRFIKELQINDVPETSIQHHYQAEIKKFVQDKTVRPILGKAFDKDCKNINYGQLEQIWVQQYQDSKWQFPSEEFDWRGVCKEYVYEVRGIVKANSELREVLNSDLLEDIARNTAQLSPGFDVETYRASLQSSYGYLKLYTLDSTDRVDAIKLWAMFIEQTVREALPPMRYDLPSDLKRQLQAEGRLEADLSPEALEYDRREYFQQPARKVLEVVADSQRAVILGDPGSGKSSLLQYLALEWAEAQTSEGFKTSEVLRLPLLIELREFAITPSANFLEFLHRGRGVDWQFDQQQLHQHLLESPTLVMFDGLDEVFDRATQSTVIDDIIRFSQQYPKAQVLVTSRIIGYNPDRLQHSDFRHFTIQSLDTDEIHEFIDRWYDLSMGSDPDKVRLKQRLKDAIANSKAIANLADNPLLLTMMAILNRRQELPRDRADLYDQASRVLLYHWDVDHKRLQIPMDAIGRREKQEMLRLIAYEMQAGEDGLKGNLISAECLTRILTDYLRDQGFSDPREKANRLIHQLRERNFILCYRGADTYGFMHRTFLEYFCAVEIVHRFEKQRTLTFEQLRDEVFGKHWQDETWHEVLRLICGAIDPKFASELVEYLSKNSLDPYLSHLFLAANCISDIEHSASRDKVSAELIDILKREIDNIYYFTGSIPMFYSLVSAHIPHAIVEAISQIGKNDPRTLDWLKKIATDFIDREVRGEAIYQITSNWANIPSTQDFLGNVSLNDPDEKLREWAQEQLFKQENIRDLDAI
;
A
#
# COMPACT_ATOMS: atom_id res chain seq x y z
N MET A 1 -13.54 -18.14 32.95
CA MET A 1 -13.52 -18.05 31.46
C MET A 1 -13.81 -19.41 30.83
N LEU A 2 -13.02 -20.46 31.05
CA LEU A 2 -13.28 -21.77 30.46
C LEU A 2 -14.60 -22.40 30.93
N GLU A 3 -14.92 -22.26 32.21
CA GLU A 3 -16.19 -22.68 32.81
C GLU A 3 -17.39 -21.99 32.12
N GLN A 4 -17.23 -20.76 31.66
CA GLN A 4 -18.27 -20.01 30.95
C GLN A 4 -18.32 -20.38 29.46
N VAL A 5 -17.17 -20.67 28.83
CA VAL A 5 -17.10 -21.03 27.41
C VAL A 5 -17.60 -22.47 27.15
N LEU A 6 -17.26 -23.39 28.05
CA LEU A 6 -17.60 -24.81 27.91
C LEU A 6 -18.75 -25.29 28.79
N ASP A 7 -19.21 -24.47 29.72
CA ASP A 7 -20.29 -24.83 30.69
C ASP A 7 -20.02 -26.11 31.49
N LEU A 8 -18.77 -26.27 31.93
CA LEU A 8 -18.28 -27.48 32.61
C LEU A 8 -18.11 -27.24 34.12
N SER A 9 -18.44 -28.24 34.93
CA SER A 9 -18.14 -28.27 36.37
C SER A 9 -16.64 -28.52 36.66
N LYS A 10 -16.10 -28.03 37.78
CA LYS A 10 -14.68 -28.12 38.15
C LYS A 10 -14.06 -29.50 37.99
N PRO A 11 -14.66 -30.60 38.46
CA PRO A 11 -14.04 -31.93 38.34
C PRO A 11 -14.01 -32.45 36.90
N VAL A 12 -14.97 -32.06 36.06
CA VAL A 12 -14.99 -32.40 34.64
C VAL A 12 -13.92 -31.64 33.87
N LEU A 13 -13.60 -30.43 34.31
CA LEU A 13 -12.59 -29.57 33.71
C LEU A 13 -11.17 -30.14 33.88
N GLU A 14 -10.86 -30.77 35.02
CA GLU A 14 -9.55 -31.41 35.23
C GLU A 14 -9.33 -32.59 34.27
N GLY A 15 -10.34 -33.42 34.08
CA GLY A 15 -10.29 -34.50 33.11
C GLY A 15 -10.18 -33.99 31.66
N TYR A 16 -10.83 -32.88 31.39
CA TYR A 16 -10.72 -32.21 30.08
C TYR A 16 -9.30 -31.73 29.80
N VAL A 17 -8.63 -31.08 30.75
CA VAL A 17 -7.25 -30.63 30.62
C VAL A 17 -6.31 -31.78 30.36
N GLN A 18 -6.47 -32.89 31.08
CA GLN A 18 -5.64 -34.07 30.90
C GLN A 18 -5.83 -34.71 29.51
N ASP A 19 -7.07 -34.86 29.06
CA ASP A 19 -7.36 -35.40 27.71
C ASP A 19 -6.83 -34.48 26.61
N PHE A 20 -6.92 -33.13 26.80
CA PHE A 20 -6.50 -32.14 25.83
C PHE A 20 -4.98 -32.18 25.58
N PHE A 21 -4.20 -32.25 26.63
CA PHE A 21 -2.74 -32.30 26.56
C PHE A 21 -2.13 -33.70 26.52
N LYS A 22 -2.94 -34.75 26.36
CA LYS A 22 -2.49 -36.15 26.40
C LYS A 22 -1.33 -36.45 25.46
N ASP A 23 -1.37 -35.91 24.24
CA ASP A 23 -0.36 -36.14 23.19
C ASP A 23 0.85 -35.21 23.30
N CYS A 24 0.72 -34.11 24.09
CA CYS A 24 1.78 -33.13 24.33
C CYS A 24 2.57 -33.43 25.64
N LEU A 25 2.13 -34.35 26.44
CA LEU A 25 2.76 -34.70 27.73
C LEU A 25 4.18 -35.29 27.58
N SER A 26 4.53 -35.75 26.40
CA SER A 26 5.89 -36.29 26.10
C SER A 26 6.90 -35.19 25.76
N SER A 27 6.46 -33.94 25.56
CA SER A 27 7.28 -32.82 25.04
C SER A 27 7.59 -31.73 26.06
N GLY A 28 7.55 -32.01 27.36
CA GLY A 28 7.88 -31.04 28.42
C GLY A 28 6.69 -30.36 29.10
N VAL A 29 5.51 -30.32 28.45
CA VAL A 29 4.27 -29.70 29.01
C VAL A 29 3.79 -30.45 30.27
N SER A 30 4.20 -31.72 30.48
CA SER A 30 3.94 -32.52 31.68
C SER A 30 4.51 -31.92 32.98
N GLN A 31 5.45 -31.02 32.89
CA GLN A 31 6.06 -30.36 34.05
C GLN A 31 5.23 -29.20 34.61
N LEU A 32 4.24 -28.73 33.83
CA LEU A 32 3.36 -27.64 34.24
C LEU A 32 2.21 -28.11 35.11
N ASN A 33 1.91 -27.29 36.12
CA ASN A 33 0.78 -27.56 36.98
C ASN A 33 -0.54 -27.38 36.19
N ALA A 34 -1.52 -28.24 36.43
CA ALA A 34 -2.81 -28.22 35.74
C ALA A 34 -3.53 -26.85 35.83
N SER A 35 -3.18 -26.03 36.81
CA SER A 35 -3.71 -24.65 36.95
C SER A 35 -3.13 -23.69 35.92
N ALA A 36 -1.84 -23.83 35.58
CA ALA A 36 -1.17 -22.99 34.56
C ALA A 36 -1.63 -23.29 33.13
N LEU A 37 -2.06 -24.51 32.88
CA LEU A 37 -2.56 -24.96 31.58
C LEU A 37 -4.01 -24.59 31.29
N LYS A 38 -4.79 -24.25 32.31
CA LYS A 38 -6.24 -23.95 32.16
C LYS A 38 -6.50 -22.69 31.32
N THR A 39 -5.76 -21.62 31.52
CA THR A 39 -5.96 -20.35 30.82
C THR A 39 -5.54 -20.45 29.35
N PRO A 40 -4.33 -20.92 29.01
CA PRO A 40 -3.95 -21.12 27.62
C PRO A 40 -4.87 -22.04 26.81
N MET A 41 -5.34 -23.12 27.44
CA MET A 41 -6.29 -24.03 26.83
C MET A 41 -7.65 -23.35 26.57
N ALA A 42 -8.11 -22.53 27.53
CA ALA A 42 -9.35 -21.77 27.39
C ALA A 42 -9.32 -20.81 26.20
N GLU A 43 -8.22 -20.11 26.07
CA GLU A 43 -7.99 -19.17 24.99
C GLU A 43 -7.95 -19.91 23.64
N ALA A 44 -7.21 -21.02 23.56
CA ALA A 44 -7.12 -21.83 22.36
C ALA A 44 -8.47 -22.41 21.92
N VAL A 45 -9.21 -23.04 22.83
CA VAL A 45 -10.55 -23.60 22.52
C VAL A 45 -11.53 -22.48 22.16
N GLY A 46 -11.48 -21.35 22.87
CA GLY A 46 -12.30 -20.17 22.56
C GLY A 46 -12.02 -19.64 21.16
N TYR A 47 -10.74 -19.61 20.76
CA TYR A 47 -10.35 -19.21 19.43
C TYR A 47 -10.83 -20.19 18.35
N PHE A 48 -10.69 -21.49 18.56
CA PHE A 48 -11.20 -22.49 17.64
C PHE A 48 -12.70 -22.33 17.39
N ILE A 49 -13.49 -22.16 18.47
CA ILE A 49 -14.94 -21.94 18.37
C ILE A 49 -15.24 -20.65 17.57
N LYS A 50 -14.54 -19.56 17.89
CA LYS A 50 -14.72 -18.28 17.21
C LYS A 50 -14.40 -18.39 15.72
N ARG A 51 -13.32 -19.11 15.37
CA ARG A 51 -12.92 -19.30 13.99
C ARG A 51 -13.88 -20.22 13.22
N PHE A 52 -14.36 -21.25 13.87
CA PHE A 52 -15.38 -22.14 13.30
C PHE A 52 -16.67 -21.39 12.99
N ILE A 53 -17.15 -20.55 13.91
CA ILE A 53 -18.34 -19.69 13.71
C ILE A 53 -18.09 -18.72 12.57
N LYS A 54 -16.93 -18.08 12.52
CA LYS A 54 -16.54 -17.17 11.45
C LYS A 54 -16.58 -17.89 10.09
N GLU A 55 -16.15 -19.12 10.04
CA GLU A 55 -16.17 -19.95 8.84
C GLU A 55 -17.58 -20.27 8.37
N LEU A 56 -18.52 -20.51 9.30
CA LEU A 56 -19.95 -20.65 8.96
C LEU A 56 -20.55 -19.34 8.40
N GLN A 57 -20.19 -18.19 8.97
CA GLN A 57 -20.65 -16.88 8.50
C GLN A 57 -20.14 -16.59 7.08
N ILE A 58 -18.91 -16.94 6.78
CA ILE A 58 -18.33 -16.78 5.45
C ILE A 58 -19.04 -17.67 4.41
N ASN A 59 -19.64 -18.80 4.85
CA ASN A 59 -20.45 -19.67 4.00
C ASN A 59 -21.94 -19.31 4.02
N ASP A 60 -22.27 -18.03 4.27
CA ASP A 60 -23.63 -17.49 4.24
C ASP A 60 -24.63 -18.19 5.18
N VAL A 61 -24.15 -18.84 6.25
CA VAL A 61 -25.03 -19.41 7.27
C VAL A 61 -25.60 -18.27 8.11
N PRO A 62 -26.91 -18.04 8.14
CA PRO A 62 -27.51 -16.93 8.88
C PRO A 62 -27.14 -16.94 10.37
N GLU A 63 -26.87 -15.78 10.94
CA GLU A 63 -26.49 -15.65 12.35
C GLU A 63 -27.51 -16.26 13.31
N THR A 64 -28.79 -16.16 12.99
CA THR A 64 -29.88 -16.82 13.75
C THR A 64 -29.76 -18.33 13.73
N SER A 65 -29.35 -18.93 12.62
CA SER A 65 -29.10 -20.37 12.52
C SER A 65 -27.86 -20.79 13.30
N ILE A 66 -26.81 -19.97 13.26
CA ILE A 66 -25.59 -20.20 14.03
C ILE A 66 -25.90 -20.19 15.53
N GLN A 67 -26.64 -19.20 16.01
CA GLN A 67 -27.00 -19.10 17.44
C GLN A 67 -27.94 -20.23 17.92
N HIS A 68 -28.93 -20.63 17.10
CA HIS A 68 -29.95 -21.60 17.52
C HIS A 68 -29.56 -23.06 17.30
N HIS A 69 -28.70 -23.33 16.30
CA HIS A 69 -28.41 -24.69 15.89
C HIS A 69 -26.93 -25.08 16.06
N TYR A 70 -26.02 -24.28 15.54
CA TYR A 70 -24.60 -24.63 15.48
C TYR A 70 -23.82 -24.39 16.79
N GLN A 71 -24.13 -23.32 17.53
CA GLN A 71 -23.37 -22.96 18.72
C GLN A 71 -23.36 -24.08 19.80
N ALA A 72 -24.48 -24.75 20.01
CA ALA A 72 -24.57 -25.86 20.96
C ALA A 72 -23.78 -27.07 20.49
N GLU A 73 -23.84 -27.40 19.20
CA GLU A 73 -23.12 -28.54 18.63
C GLU A 73 -21.62 -28.31 18.52
N ILE A 74 -21.18 -27.10 18.20
CA ILE A 74 -19.76 -26.73 18.22
C ILE A 74 -19.20 -26.90 19.64
N LYS A 75 -19.95 -26.47 20.67
CA LYS A 75 -19.54 -26.70 22.08
C LYS A 75 -19.41 -28.18 22.42
N LYS A 76 -20.38 -29.02 22.00
CA LYS A 76 -20.29 -30.46 22.19
C LYS A 76 -19.10 -31.07 21.43
N PHE A 77 -18.87 -30.61 20.19
CA PHE A 77 -17.76 -31.05 19.36
C PHE A 77 -16.41 -30.83 20.03
N VAL A 78 -16.13 -29.64 20.53
CA VAL A 78 -14.86 -29.35 21.24
C VAL A 78 -14.76 -30.03 22.59
N GLN A 79 -15.89 -30.48 23.15
CA GLN A 79 -15.93 -31.28 24.38
C GLN A 79 -15.75 -32.76 24.14
N ASP A 80 -15.77 -33.24 22.91
CA ASP A 80 -15.61 -34.64 22.56
C ASP A 80 -14.23 -35.17 22.93
N LYS A 81 -14.16 -36.35 23.53
CA LYS A 81 -12.91 -36.99 23.96
C LYS A 81 -11.95 -37.30 22.81
N THR A 82 -12.49 -37.49 21.60
CA THR A 82 -11.67 -37.75 20.40
C THR A 82 -11.15 -36.44 19.76
N VAL A 83 -11.84 -35.33 19.95
CA VAL A 83 -11.47 -34.02 19.41
C VAL A 83 -10.42 -33.33 20.28
N ARG A 84 -10.53 -33.48 21.60
CA ARG A 84 -9.61 -32.79 22.57
C ARG A 84 -8.13 -33.04 22.29
N PRO A 85 -7.64 -34.28 22.11
CA PRO A 85 -6.21 -34.51 21.84
C PRO A 85 -5.77 -33.95 20.50
N ILE A 86 -6.66 -33.94 19.49
CA ILE A 86 -6.35 -33.38 18.16
C ILE A 86 -6.12 -31.86 18.28
N LEU A 87 -6.99 -31.16 19.01
CA LEU A 87 -6.82 -29.72 19.26
C LEU A 87 -5.60 -29.47 20.16
N GLY A 88 -5.40 -30.25 21.20
CA GLY A 88 -4.27 -30.11 22.11
C GLY A 88 -2.92 -30.30 21.45
N LYS A 89 -2.84 -31.10 20.39
CA LYS A 89 -1.60 -31.31 19.63
C LYS A 89 -1.02 -30.03 19.03
N ALA A 90 -1.82 -28.96 18.87
CA ALA A 90 -1.35 -27.66 18.43
C ALA A 90 -0.34 -27.02 19.40
N PHE A 91 -0.29 -27.43 20.66
CA PHE A 91 0.70 -26.98 21.66
C PHE A 91 2.04 -27.70 21.56
N ASP A 92 2.14 -28.78 20.76
CA ASP A 92 3.41 -29.43 20.52
C ASP A 92 4.34 -28.54 19.70
N LYS A 93 5.60 -28.42 20.15
CA LYS A 93 6.61 -27.54 19.50
C LYS A 93 6.82 -27.85 18.01
N ASP A 94 6.70 -29.13 17.63
CA ASP A 94 6.91 -29.60 16.26
C ASP A 94 5.63 -29.66 15.44
N CYS A 95 4.49 -29.29 16.01
CA CYS A 95 3.21 -29.34 15.32
C CYS A 95 3.13 -28.28 14.22
N LYS A 96 3.20 -28.72 12.97
CA LYS A 96 2.96 -27.82 11.79
C LYS A 96 1.48 -27.72 11.44
N ASN A 97 0.74 -28.79 11.61
CA ASN A 97 -0.70 -28.88 11.36
C ASN A 97 -1.33 -29.94 12.27
N ILE A 98 -2.58 -29.72 12.70
CA ILE A 98 -3.42 -30.74 13.32
C ILE A 98 -4.18 -31.50 12.24
N ASN A 99 -4.70 -32.67 12.58
CA ASN A 99 -5.40 -33.54 11.62
C ASN A 99 -6.81 -33.01 11.32
N TYR A 100 -6.92 -32.10 10.40
CA TYR A 100 -8.20 -31.50 9.99
C TYR A 100 -9.16 -32.51 9.37
N GLY A 101 -8.66 -33.50 8.60
CA GLY A 101 -9.51 -34.53 8.00
C GLY A 101 -10.19 -35.44 9.03
N GLN A 102 -9.54 -35.67 10.16
CA GLN A 102 -10.14 -36.43 11.27
C GLN A 102 -11.19 -35.58 12.01
N LEU A 103 -10.96 -34.28 12.19
CA LEU A 103 -11.93 -33.34 12.77
C LEU A 103 -13.18 -33.24 11.90
N GLU A 104 -13.00 -33.11 10.60
CA GLU A 104 -14.08 -33.13 9.62
C GLU A 104 -14.90 -34.41 9.67
N GLN A 105 -14.25 -35.59 9.66
CA GLN A 105 -14.94 -36.85 9.76
C GLN A 105 -15.77 -36.98 11.04
N ILE A 106 -15.23 -36.57 12.19
CA ILE A 106 -15.94 -36.61 13.47
C ILE A 106 -17.14 -35.64 13.42
N TRP A 107 -16.97 -34.45 12.85
CA TRP A 107 -18.06 -33.50 12.71
C TRP A 107 -19.20 -34.06 11.86
N VAL A 108 -18.89 -34.51 10.64
CA VAL A 108 -19.88 -35.05 9.69
C VAL A 108 -20.61 -36.28 10.25
N GLN A 109 -19.91 -37.15 10.95
CA GLN A 109 -20.49 -38.41 11.46
C GLN A 109 -21.33 -38.23 12.73
N GLN A 110 -20.99 -37.29 13.60
CA GLN A 110 -21.53 -37.24 14.96
C GLN A 110 -22.29 -35.95 15.28
N TYR A 111 -21.96 -34.83 14.62
CA TYR A 111 -22.47 -33.49 14.97
C TYR A 111 -23.24 -32.81 13.85
N GLN A 112 -23.13 -33.29 12.64
CA GLN A 112 -23.89 -32.74 11.51
C GLN A 112 -25.28 -33.35 11.49
N ASP A 113 -26.33 -32.55 11.77
CA ASP A 113 -27.71 -32.97 11.59
C ASP A 113 -28.10 -32.85 10.09
N SER A 114 -28.68 -33.93 9.55
CA SER A 114 -29.17 -33.98 8.15
C SER A 114 -30.25 -32.92 7.80
N LYS A 115 -30.75 -32.22 8.81
CA LYS A 115 -31.75 -31.13 8.66
C LYS A 115 -31.10 -29.77 8.46
N TRP A 116 -29.79 -29.67 8.67
CA TRP A 116 -29.03 -28.40 8.55
C TRP A 116 -28.27 -28.40 7.23
N GLN A 117 -28.37 -27.30 6.50
CA GLN A 117 -27.52 -27.06 5.36
C GLN A 117 -26.12 -26.67 5.89
N PHE A 118 -25.33 -27.71 6.20
CA PHE A 118 -23.90 -27.46 6.44
C PHE A 118 -23.18 -27.48 5.08
N PRO A 119 -22.44 -26.44 4.75
CA PRO A 119 -21.70 -26.38 3.49
C PRO A 119 -20.49 -27.33 3.55
N SER A 120 -20.72 -28.65 3.49
CA SER A 120 -19.69 -29.65 3.67
C SER A 120 -18.59 -29.63 2.61
N GLU A 121 -18.90 -29.18 1.40
CA GLU A 121 -17.94 -29.05 0.30
C GLU A 121 -17.21 -27.69 0.29
N GLU A 122 -17.73 -26.69 1.01
CA GLU A 122 -17.21 -25.32 1.01
C GLU A 122 -16.57 -24.90 2.35
N PHE A 123 -16.80 -25.66 3.43
CA PHE A 123 -16.23 -25.36 4.73
C PHE A 123 -14.73 -25.68 4.77
N ASP A 124 -13.90 -24.62 4.89
CA ASP A 124 -12.44 -24.77 4.88
C ASP A 124 -11.88 -25.27 6.21
N TRP A 125 -12.04 -26.58 6.47
CA TRP A 125 -11.48 -27.25 7.63
C TRP A 125 -9.97 -27.06 7.75
N ARG A 126 -9.26 -27.06 6.63
CA ARG A 126 -7.82 -26.89 6.59
C ARG A 126 -7.41 -25.48 7.02
N GLY A 127 -8.10 -24.45 6.54
CA GLY A 127 -7.88 -23.07 6.94
C GLY A 127 -8.18 -22.82 8.41
N VAL A 128 -9.32 -23.32 8.91
CA VAL A 128 -9.70 -23.26 10.34
C VAL A 128 -8.61 -23.86 11.22
N CYS A 129 -8.14 -25.05 10.88
CA CYS A 129 -7.11 -25.74 11.67
C CYS A 129 -5.73 -25.09 11.55
N LYS A 130 -5.37 -24.55 10.41
CA LYS A 130 -4.11 -23.86 10.20
C LYS A 130 -4.06 -22.55 11.01
N GLU A 131 -5.12 -21.75 10.98
CA GLU A 131 -5.22 -20.54 11.79
C GLU A 131 -5.26 -20.86 13.27
N TYR A 132 -5.95 -21.91 13.66
CA TYR A 132 -5.95 -22.40 15.04
C TYR A 132 -4.54 -22.74 15.55
N VAL A 133 -3.77 -23.54 14.81
CA VAL A 133 -2.38 -23.87 15.18
C VAL A 133 -1.52 -22.62 15.29
N TYR A 134 -1.76 -21.65 14.42
CA TYR A 134 -1.05 -20.37 14.44
C TYR A 134 -1.34 -19.58 15.73
N GLU A 135 -2.63 -19.46 16.11
CA GLU A 135 -3.02 -18.77 17.35
C GLU A 135 -2.53 -19.49 18.62
N VAL A 136 -2.57 -20.80 18.63
CA VAL A 136 -2.02 -21.56 19.77
C VAL A 136 -0.54 -21.27 19.95
N ARG A 137 0.23 -21.08 18.88
CA ARG A 137 1.63 -20.65 18.98
C ARG A 137 1.76 -19.25 19.58
N GLY A 138 0.83 -18.33 19.27
CA GLY A 138 0.73 -17.02 19.90
C GLY A 138 0.49 -17.14 21.42
N ILE A 139 -0.46 -18.01 21.82
CA ILE A 139 -0.77 -18.29 23.22
C ILE A 139 0.44 -18.88 23.96
N VAL A 140 1.15 -19.82 23.34
CA VAL A 140 2.39 -20.40 23.91
C VAL A 140 3.46 -19.34 24.06
N LYS A 141 3.63 -18.47 23.06
CA LYS A 141 4.61 -17.37 23.11
C LYS A 141 4.24 -16.30 24.15
N ALA A 142 2.96 -16.04 24.39
CA ALA A 142 2.49 -15.06 25.36
C ALA A 142 2.56 -15.54 26.82
N ASN A 143 2.58 -16.85 27.07
CA ASN A 143 2.58 -17.43 28.40
C ASN A 143 4.02 -17.75 28.87
N SER A 144 4.51 -17.03 29.90
CA SER A 144 5.88 -17.17 30.41
C SER A 144 6.19 -18.58 30.93
N GLU A 145 5.23 -19.23 31.60
CA GLU A 145 5.42 -20.59 32.15
C GLU A 145 5.49 -21.65 31.03
N LEU A 146 4.66 -21.52 30.00
CA LEU A 146 4.73 -22.37 28.80
C LEU A 146 6.03 -22.14 28.02
N ARG A 147 6.49 -20.90 27.91
CA ARG A 147 7.79 -20.60 27.29
C ARG A 147 8.97 -21.18 28.06
N GLU A 148 8.98 -21.11 29.38
CA GLU A 148 10.07 -21.62 30.20
C GLU A 148 10.21 -23.17 30.02
N VAL A 149 9.11 -23.87 29.98
CA VAL A 149 9.13 -25.33 29.79
C VAL A 149 9.54 -25.71 28.36
N LEU A 150 9.09 -24.96 27.36
CA LEU A 150 9.50 -25.19 25.98
C LEU A 150 10.95 -24.73 25.72
N ASN A 151 11.44 -23.71 26.47
CA ASN A 151 12.81 -23.21 26.37
C ASN A 151 13.83 -24.04 27.20
N SER A 152 13.42 -24.81 28.20
CA SER A 152 14.36 -25.67 28.97
C SER A 152 15.01 -26.72 28.07
N ASP A 153 14.26 -27.28 27.13
CA ASP A 153 14.82 -28.22 26.14
C ASP A 153 15.78 -27.47 25.16
N LEU A 154 15.56 -26.18 24.92
CA LEU A 154 16.42 -25.37 24.07
C LEU A 154 17.79 -25.06 24.71
N LEU A 155 17.86 -24.91 26.04
CA LEU A 155 19.11 -24.74 26.77
C LEU A 155 19.92 -26.06 26.80
N GLU A 156 19.26 -27.22 26.82
CA GLU A 156 19.93 -28.52 26.67
C GLU A 156 20.39 -28.76 25.22
N ASP A 157 19.63 -28.33 24.20
CA ASP A 157 20.02 -28.41 22.79
C ASP A 157 21.14 -27.42 22.46
N ILE A 158 21.15 -26.24 23.07
CA ILE A 158 22.28 -25.28 23.00
C ILE A 158 23.53 -25.91 23.64
N ALA A 159 23.40 -26.57 24.80
CA ALA A 159 24.52 -27.24 25.45
C ALA A 159 25.06 -28.47 24.69
N ARG A 160 24.20 -29.17 23.95
CA ARG A 160 24.57 -30.27 23.06
C ARG A 160 25.18 -29.82 21.74
N ASN A 161 24.72 -28.69 21.17
CA ASN A 161 25.22 -28.18 19.91
C ASN A 161 26.48 -27.33 20.05
N THR A 162 26.84 -26.87 21.25
CA THR A 162 28.12 -26.21 21.52
C THR A 162 29.33 -27.13 21.31
N ALA A 163 29.13 -28.42 21.12
CA ALA A 163 30.20 -29.39 20.78
C ALA A 163 30.49 -29.48 19.26
N GLN A 164 29.66 -28.90 18.41
CA GLN A 164 29.97 -28.73 16.98
C GLN A 164 30.43 -27.28 16.75
N LEU A 165 31.72 -27.13 16.46
CA LEU A 165 32.40 -25.89 16.13
C LEU A 165 31.63 -25.14 15.07
N SER A 166 30.80 -24.18 15.49
CA SER A 166 30.32 -23.11 14.58
C SER A 166 31.52 -22.34 14.08
N PRO A 167 31.64 -22.03 12.79
CA PRO A 167 32.70 -21.16 12.31
C PRO A 167 32.63 -19.84 13.06
N GLY A 168 33.77 -19.34 13.53
CA GLY A 168 33.88 -18.07 14.24
C GLY A 168 33.27 -16.94 13.40
N PHE A 169 32.98 -15.81 14.03
CA PHE A 169 32.44 -14.62 13.36
C PHE A 169 33.40 -14.15 12.27
N ASP A 170 33.14 -14.50 11.02
CA ASP A 170 33.94 -14.12 9.86
C ASP A 170 33.26 -12.93 9.16
N VAL A 171 33.76 -11.72 9.42
CA VAL A 171 33.27 -10.47 8.88
C VAL A 171 33.33 -10.45 7.35
N GLU A 172 34.36 -11.05 6.74
CA GLU A 172 34.52 -11.04 5.28
C GLU A 172 33.48 -11.91 4.59
N THR A 173 33.24 -13.10 5.14
CA THR A 173 32.18 -13.95 4.60
C THR A 173 30.80 -13.38 4.80
N TYR A 174 30.55 -12.68 5.93
CA TYR A 174 29.28 -11.96 6.15
C TYR A 174 29.09 -10.84 5.13
N ARG A 175 30.15 -10.07 4.86
CA ARG A 175 30.14 -9.01 3.82
C ARG A 175 29.80 -9.57 2.45
N ALA A 176 30.47 -10.64 2.05
CA ALA A 176 30.22 -11.31 0.77
C ALA A 176 28.76 -11.84 0.68
N SER A 177 28.20 -12.32 1.79
CA SER A 177 26.81 -12.77 1.86
C SER A 177 25.84 -11.61 1.70
N LEU A 178 26.06 -10.46 2.33
CA LEU A 178 25.24 -9.25 2.12
C LEU A 178 25.27 -8.79 0.67
N GLN A 179 26.46 -8.75 0.05
CA GLN A 179 26.62 -8.38 -1.37
C GLN A 179 25.90 -9.36 -2.30
N SER A 180 25.97 -10.66 -2.01
CA SER A 180 25.26 -11.68 -2.79
C SER A 180 23.73 -11.60 -2.63
N SER A 181 23.25 -11.35 -1.41
CA SER A 181 21.82 -11.36 -1.11
C SER A 181 21.10 -10.07 -1.53
N TYR A 182 21.75 -8.92 -1.37
CA TYR A 182 21.13 -7.60 -1.54
C TYR A 182 21.82 -6.71 -2.58
N GLY A 183 22.97 -7.11 -3.11
CA GLY A 183 23.83 -6.27 -3.97
C GLY A 183 23.16 -5.80 -5.26
N TYR A 184 22.13 -6.49 -5.71
CA TYR A 184 21.44 -6.19 -6.96
C TYR A 184 19.95 -5.99 -6.78
N LEU A 185 19.38 -5.06 -7.56
CA LEU A 185 17.94 -4.90 -7.64
C LEU A 185 17.33 -6.19 -8.20
N LYS A 186 16.43 -6.81 -7.43
CA LYS A 186 15.69 -8.00 -7.88
C LYS A 186 14.52 -7.62 -8.79
N LEU A 187 14.82 -6.86 -9.83
CA LEU A 187 13.85 -6.48 -10.85
C LEU A 187 13.92 -7.50 -11.99
N TYR A 188 12.88 -8.31 -12.09
CA TYR A 188 12.73 -9.18 -13.23
C TYR A 188 12.17 -8.38 -14.38
N THR A 189 12.97 -8.18 -15.42
CA THR A 189 12.51 -7.57 -16.66
C THR A 189 11.47 -8.46 -17.32
N LEU A 190 10.51 -7.85 -18.01
CA LEU A 190 9.46 -8.51 -18.80
C LEU A 190 10.04 -9.42 -19.91
N ASP A 191 11.33 -9.35 -20.13
CA ASP A 191 12.01 -10.09 -21.17
C ASP A 191 13.22 -10.85 -20.63
N SER A 192 13.16 -12.17 -20.74
CA SER A 192 14.29 -13.05 -20.39
C SER A 192 15.46 -12.93 -21.38
N THR A 193 15.30 -12.18 -22.46
CA THR A 193 16.31 -11.97 -23.51
C THR A 193 17.14 -10.70 -23.27
N ASP A 194 16.62 -9.73 -22.54
CA ASP A 194 17.39 -8.56 -22.14
C ASP A 194 18.25 -8.92 -20.92
N ARG A 195 19.53 -9.13 -21.13
CA ARG A 195 20.52 -9.00 -20.08
C ARG A 195 20.56 -7.52 -19.68
N VAL A 196 19.64 -7.09 -18.81
CA VAL A 196 19.86 -5.91 -17.99
C VAL A 196 21.02 -6.33 -17.10
N ASP A 197 22.21 -5.79 -17.36
CA ASP A 197 23.33 -5.92 -16.46
C ASP A 197 22.79 -5.59 -15.08
N ALA A 198 22.91 -6.52 -14.13
CA ALA A 198 22.23 -6.45 -12.86
C ALA A 198 22.54 -5.11 -12.19
N ILE A 199 21.53 -4.26 -12.04
CA ILE A 199 21.69 -2.92 -11.47
C ILE A 199 22.02 -3.06 -10.00
N LYS A 200 23.15 -2.52 -9.59
CA LYS A 200 23.58 -2.52 -8.19
C LYS A 200 22.65 -1.62 -7.37
N LEU A 201 22.05 -2.17 -6.33
CA LEU A 201 21.10 -1.45 -5.48
C LEU A 201 21.71 -0.20 -4.86
N TRP A 202 22.94 -0.28 -4.34
CA TRP A 202 23.61 0.85 -3.71
C TRP A 202 23.88 2.02 -4.68
N ALA A 203 24.11 1.73 -5.97
CA ALA A 203 24.32 2.76 -6.99
C ALA A 203 22.98 3.41 -7.43
N MET A 204 21.88 2.68 -7.27
CA MET A 204 20.55 3.14 -7.65
C MET A 204 19.78 3.86 -6.52
N PHE A 205 20.22 3.70 -5.29
CA PHE A 205 19.52 4.27 -4.12
C PHE A 205 19.41 5.80 -4.23
N ILE A 206 18.17 6.29 -4.08
CA ILE A 206 17.85 7.72 -4.00
C ILE A 206 17.52 8.03 -2.55
N GLU A 207 18.23 8.99 -1.98
CA GLU A 207 18.02 9.41 -0.61
C GLU A 207 16.73 10.24 -0.49
N GLN A 208 15.68 9.62 0.01
CA GLN A 208 14.38 10.26 0.23
C GLN A 208 14.37 11.13 1.48
N THR A 209 13.38 12.00 1.54
CA THR A 209 13.11 12.80 2.72
C THR A 209 12.14 12.09 3.66
N VAL A 210 12.22 12.42 4.96
CA VAL A 210 11.31 11.95 6.02
C VAL A 210 10.83 13.12 6.87
N ARG A 211 9.64 12.98 7.48
CA ARG A 211 9.12 13.88 8.51
C ARG A 211 9.03 13.16 9.83
N GLU A 212 9.42 13.86 10.92
CA GLU A 212 9.34 13.32 12.28
C GLU A 212 7.92 13.49 12.83
N ALA A 213 6.99 12.77 12.25
CA ALA A 213 5.62 12.70 12.73
C ALA A 213 4.89 11.50 12.13
N LEU A 214 3.83 11.08 12.80
CA LEU A 214 2.85 10.20 12.22
C LEU A 214 2.00 11.03 11.25
N PRO A 215 1.83 10.59 9.99
CA PRO A 215 0.93 11.29 9.10
C PRO A 215 -0.48 11.24 9.71
N PRO A 216 -1.26 12.32 9.62
CA PRO A 216 -2.66 12.26 10.01
C PRO A 216 -3.28 11.12 9.22
N MET A 217 -3.87 10.13 9.92
CA MET A 217 -4.44 8.96 9.26
C MET A 217 -5.45 9.44 8.24
N ARG A 218 -5.27 9.07 6.96
CA ARG A 218 -6.30 9.31 5.96
C ARG A 218 -7.53 8.52 6.38
N TYR A 219 -8.61 9.22 6.71
CA TYR A 219 -9.87 8.67 7.24
C TYR A 219 -10.72 7.93 6.20
N ASP A 220 -10.10 7.40 5.18
CA ASP A 220 -10.70 6.52 4.18
C ASP A 220 -10.81 5.06 4.66
N LEU A 221 -10.90 4.87 5.98
CA LEU A 221 -11.08 3.54 6.56
C LEU A 221 -12.53 3.10 6.40
N PRO A 222 -12.80 1.84 5.99
CA PRO A 222 -14.13 1.26 6.02
C PRO A 222 -14.77 1.39 7.41
N SER A 223 -16.09 1.62 7.45
CA SER A 223 -16.81 1.92 8.71
C SER A 223 -16.74 0.79 9.74
N ASP A 224 -16.67 -0.45 9.31
CA ASP A 224 -16.47 -1.65 10.12
C ASP A 224 -15.05 -1.71 10.69
N LEU A 225 -14.04 -1.46 9.87
CA LEU A 225 -12.65 -1.39 10.30
C LEU A 225 -12.42 -0.19 11.24
N LYS A 226 -13.03 0.96 10.94
CA LYS A 226 -12.98 2.14 11.81
C LYS A 226 -13.53 1.80 13.19
N ARG A 227 -14.71 1.17 13.28
CA ARG A 227 -15.30 0.74 14.56
C ARG A 227 -14.43 -0.29 15.29
N GLN A 228 -13.84 -1.23 14.55
CA GLN A 228 -12.95 -2.23 15.11
C GLN A 228 -11.69 -1.59 15.70
N LEU A 229 -11.03 -0.69 14.96
CA LEU A 229 -9.83 0.01 15.42
C LEU A 229 -10.12 0.94 16.60
N GLN A 230 -11.30 1.58 16.63
CA GLN A 230 -11.76 2.37 17.78
C GLN A 230 -12.01 1.48 19.01
N ALA A 231 -12.67 0.33 18.85
CA ALA A 231 -12.90 -0.61 19.94
C ALA A 231 -11.60 -1.19 20.52
N GLU A 232 -10.54 -1.24 19.73
CA GLU A 232 -9.21 -1.72 20.12
C GLU A 232 -8.31 -0.59 20.68
N GLY A 233 -8.83 0.66 20.76
CA GLY A 233 -8.06 1.83 21.20
C GLY A 233 -6.93 2.24 20.25
N ARG A 234 -7.00 1.80 19.00
CA ARG A 234 -5.98 2.09 17.94
C ARG A 234 -6.38 3.27 17.06
N LEU A 235 -7.59 3.73 17.16
CA LEU A 235 -8.11 4.92 16.52
C LEU A 235 -8.78 5.74 17.61
N GLU A 236 -8.39 7.01 17.75
CA GLU A 236 -9.06 7.93 18.67
C GLU A 236 -10.53 8.15 18.24
N ALA A 237 -11.36 8.55 19.20
CA ALA A 237 -12.76 8.90 18.92
C ALA A 237 -12.84 10.01 17.87
N ASP A 238 -13.89 9.99 17.04
CA ASP A 238 -14.11 10.88 15.91
C ASP A 238 -13.57 12.29 16.11
N LEU A 239 -12.43 12.58 15.45
CA LEU A 239 -11.92 13.93 15.32
C LEU A 239 -12.85 14.71 14.39
N SER A 240 -13.14 15.95 14.71
CA SER A 240 -13.91 16.80 13.81
C SER A 240 -13.12 17.06 12.51
N PRO A 241 -13.78 17.33 11.37
CA PRO A 241 -13.08 17.66 10.13
C PRO A 241 -12.07 18.81 10.31
N GLU A 242 -12.37 19.77 11.19
CA GLU A 242 -11.47 20.90 11.48
C GLU A 242 -10.22 20.46 12.25
N ALA A 243 -10.36 19.54 13.20
CA ALA A 243 -9.21 18.98 13.95
C ALA A 243 -8.29 18.20 13.03
N LEU A 244 -8.87 17.44 12.08
CA LEU A 244 -8.15 16.72 11.06
C LEU A 244 -7.35 17.62 10.12
N GLU A 245 -7.96 18.72 9.70
CA GLU A 245 -7.29 19.69 8.84
C GLU A 245 -6.19 20.44 9.58
N TYR A 246 -6.37 20.68 10.89
CA TYR A 246 -5.34 21.24 11.76
C TYR A 246 -4.14 20.31 11.87
N ASP A 247 -4.35 19.03 12.21
CA ASP A 247 -3.28 18.02 12.32
C ASP A 247 -2.55 17.82 10.98
N ARG A 248 -3.30 17.87 9.87
CA ARG A 248 -2.73 17.80 8.53
C ARG A 248 -1.84 19.00 8.22
N ARG A 249 -2.25 20.20 8.59
CA ARG A 249 -1.43 21.41 8.42
C ARG A 249 -0.18 21.36 9.27
N GLU A 250 -0.31 20.93 10.53
CA GLU A 250 0.83 20.79 11.44
C GLU A 250 1.84 19.78 10.91
N TYR A 251 1.38 18.64 10.42
CA TYR A 251 2.23 17.63 9.79
C TYR A 251 3.03 18.20 8.60
N PHE A 252 2.38 18.91 7.68
CA PHE A 252 3.05 19.47 6.50
C PHE A 252 3.94 20.67 6.81
N GLN A 253 3.75 21.34 7.95
CA GLN A 253 4.63 22.44 8.40
C GLN A 253 5.95 21.92 9.00
N GLN A 254 6.03 20.65 9.39
CA GLN A 254 7.28 20.09 9.89
C GLN A 254 8.31 19.99 8.77
N PRO A 255 9.59 20.35 9.05
CA PRO A 255 10.63 20.29 8.04
C PRO A 255 10.89 18.84 7.62
N ALA A 256 10.98 18.61 6.32
CA ALA A 256 11.47 17.36 5.79
C ALA A 256 13.01 17.32 5.97
N ARG A 257 13.54 16.15 6.40
CA ARG A 257 14.97 15.90 6.56
C ARG A 257 15.38 14.72 5.70
N LYS A 258 16.61 14.65 5.27
CA LYS A 258 17.14 13.49 4.56
C LYS A 258 17.19 12.27 5.49
N VAL A 259 16.80 11.11 4.97
CA VAL A 259 16.62 9.89 5.78
C VAL A 259 17.93 9.40 6.40
N LEU A 260 19.05 9.53 5.70
CA LEU A 260 20.35 9.08 6.24
C LEU A 260 20.82 9.97 7.40
N GLU A 261 20.58 11.29 7.36
CA GLU A 261 20.84 12.19 8.48
C GLU A 261 20.06 11.78 9.72
N VAL A 262 18.75 11.47 9.53
CA VAL A 262 17.90 11.05 10.62
C VAL A 262 18.33 9.70 11.20
N VAL A 263 18.73 8.78 10.34
CA VAL A 263 19.28 7.49 10.78
C VAL A 263 20.56 7.71 11.59
N ALA A 264 21.46 8.58 11.13
CA ALA A 264 22.70 8.86 11.85
C ALA A 264 22.45 9.47 13.25
N ASP A 265 21.47 10.36 13.37
CA ASP A 265 21.13 11.09 14.60
C ASP A 265 20.28 10.30 15.60
N SER A 266 19.71 9.14 15.21
CA SER A 266 18.72 8.44 16.02
C SER A 266 19.27 7.12 16.54
N GLN A 267 19.28 6.94 17.86
CA GLN A 267 19.65 5.65 18.48
C GLN A 267 18.55 4.59 18.30
N ARG A 268 17.28 5.02 18.30
CA ARG A 268 16.10 4.17 18.10
C ARG A 268 15.14 4.90 17.19
N ALA A 269 14.79 4.30 16.04
CA ALA A 269 13.85 4.90 15.10
C ALA A 269 12.90 3.89 14.47
N VAL A 270 11.70 4.34 14.17
CA VAL A 270 10.71 3.65 13.35
C VAL A 270 10.53 4.43 12.05
N ILE A 271 10.73 3.75 10.94
CA ILE A 271 10.57 4.30 9.59
C ILE A 271 9.26 3.79 9.02
N LEU A 272 8.32 4.68 8.88
CA LEU A 272 6.98 4.41 8.34
C LEU A 272 6.90 4.81 6.86
N GLY A 273 6.05 4.14 6.11
CA GLY A 273 5.80 4.52 4.71
C GLY A 273 4.86 3.57 3.99
N ASP A 274 4.34 4.03 2.87
CA ASP A 274 3.45 3.26 2.00
C ASP A 274 4.17 2.07 1.32
N PRO A 275 3.43 1.08 0.79
CA PRO A 275 4.01 0.04 -0.06
C PRO A 275 4.74 0.64 -1.26
N GLY A 276 5.92 0.10 -1.55
CA GLY A 276 6.75 0.60 -2.65
C GLY A 276 7.50 1.90 -2.36
N SER A 277 7.39 2.48 -1.15
CA SER A 277 8.09 3.72 -0.76
C SER A 277 9.60 3.55 -0.53
N GLY A 278 10.14 2.34 -0.61
CA GLY A 278 11.58 2.12 -0.49
C GLY A 278 12.11 1.75 0.90
N LYS A 279 11.25 1.47 1.91
CA LYS A 279 11.68 1.11 3.28
C LYS A 279 12.72 -0.01 3.35
N SER A 280 12.41 -1.15 2.75
CA SER A 280 13.34 -2.29 2.72
C SER A 280 14.61 -1.98 1.91
N SER A 281 14.48 -1.18 0.84
CA SER A 281 15.62 -0.72 0.04
C SER A 281 16.56 0.17 0.85
N LEU A 282 16.04 1.02 1.75
CA LEU A 282 16.83 1.81 2.69
C LEU A 282 17.65 0.91 3.62
N LEU A 283 17.03 -0.09 4.24
CA LEU A 283 17.74 -1.00 5.14
C LEU A 283 18.79 -1.83 4.39
N GLN A 284 18.48 -2.30 3.20
CA GLN A 284 19.43 -3.00 2.34
C GLN A 284 20.57 -2.09 1.90
N TYR A 285 20.27 -0.81 1.58
CA TYR A 285 21.31 0.17 1.25
C TYR A 285 22.29 0.37 2.41
N LEU A 286 21.81 0.57 3.64
CA LEU A 286 22.65 0.71 4.83
C LEU A 286 23.54 -0.51 5.08
N ALA A 287 23.00 -1.72 4.85
CA ALA A 287 23.78 -2.95 4.95
C ALA A 287 24.88 -3.04 3.87
N LEU A 288 24.54 -2.64 2.63
CA LEU A 288 25.49 -2.64 1.51
C LEU A 288 26.52 -1.54 1.61
N GLU A 289 26.17 -0.35 2.12
CA GLU A 289 27.12 0.73 2.39
C GLU A 289 28.26 0.24 3.29
N TRP A 290 27.92 -0.46 4.37
CA TRP A 290 28.92 -1.10 5.22
C TRP A 290 29.74 -2.17 4.47
N ALA A 291 29.08 -2.97 3.62
CA ALA A 291 29.74 -4.05 2.89
C ALA A 291 30.72 -3.53 1.80
N GLU A 292 30.42 -2.40 1.18
CA GLU A 292 31.23 -1.79 0.11
C GLU A 292 32.30 -0.81 0.59
N ALA A 293 32.18 -0.25 1.81
CA ALA A 293 33.03 0.83 2.31
C ALA A 293 34.55 0.54 2.38
N GLN A 294 34.92 -0.73 2.39
CA GLN A 294 36.36 -1.12 2.39
C GLN A 294 36.90 -1.50 1.00
N THR A 295 36.01 -1.62 -0.01
CA THR A 295 36.42 -2.04 -1.36
C THR A 295 36.56 -0.88 -2.36
N SER A 296 36.03 0.31 -2.03
CA SER A 296 35.97 1.44 -2.96
C SER A 296 36.75 2.66 -2.45
N GLU A 297 37.73 3.10 -3.22
CA GLU A 297 38.53 4.34 -2.95
C GLU A 297 37.71 5.65 -2.96
N GLY A 298 36.37 5.60 -2.97
CA GLY A 298 35.48 6.74 -3.17
C GLY A 298 34.56 7.13 -2.00
N PHE A 299 34.47 6.36 -0.92
CA PHE A 299 33.57 6.68 0.19
C PHE A 299 34.22 7.64 1.21
N LYS A 300 33.71 8.86 1.26
CA LYS A 300 34.08 9.88 2.26
C LYS A 300 33.13 9.80 3.47
N THR A 301 33.27 8.82 4.32
CA THR A 301 32.63 8.90 5.65
C THR A 301 33.63 8.53 6.72
N SER A 302 33.97 9.51 7.53
CA SER A 302 34.88 9.40 8.70
C SER A 302 34.18 8.87 9.95
N GLU A 303 32.99 8.24 9.81
CA GLU A 303 32.25 7.67 10.92
C GLU A 303 32.51 6.16 11.02
N VAL A 304 32.62 5.67 12.25
CA VAL A 304 32.78 4.25 12.55
C VAL A 304 31.58 3.50 11.99
N LEU A 305 31.75 2.82 10.86
CA LEU A 305 30.73 1.99 10.24
C LEU A 305 30.32 0.88 11.19
N ARG A 306 29.06 0.92 11.63
CA ARG A 306 28.47 -0.05 12.56
C ARG A 306 28.17 -1.35 11.81
N LEU A 307 28.47 -2.50 12.40
CA LEU A 307 28.10 -3.79 11.84
C LEU A 307 26.57 -3.86 11.63
N PRO A 308 26.07 -4.02 10.38
CA PRO A 308 24.64 -4.09 10.14
C PRO A 308 24.11 -5.52 10.40
N LEU A 309 22.98 -5.62 11.10
CA LEU A 309 22.23 -6.85 11.26
C LEU A 309 20.81 -6.62 10.73
N LEU A 310 20.44 -7.27 9.63
CA LEU A 310 19.11 -7.15 9.04
C LEU A 310 18.27 -8.37 9.41
N ILE A 311 17.13 -8.13 10.03
CA ILE A 311 16.19 -9.14 10.51
C ILE A 311 14.85 -8.91 9.83
N GLU A 312 14.46 -9.79 8.94
CA GLU A 312 13.13 -9.82 8.33
C GLU A 312 12.11 -10.36 9.35
N LEU A 313 11.29 -9.48 9.93
CA LEU A 313 10.37 -9.84 11.03
C LEU A 313 9.33 -10.88 10.62
N ARG A 314 8.94 -10.90 9.36
CA ARG A 314 8.07 -11.93 8.81
C ARG A 314 8.71 -13.31 8.92
N GLU A 315 9.96 -13.46 8.51
CA GLU A 315 10.68 -14.73 8.58
C GLU A 315 10.95 -15.12 10.04
N PHE A 316 11.25 -14.15 10.90
CA PHE A 316 11.38 -14.39 12.33
C PHE A 316 10.08 -14.92 12.94
N ALA A 317 8.93 -14.32 12.61
CA ALA A 317 7.64 -14.72 13.17
C ALA A 317 7.20 -16.14 12.81
N ILE A 318 7.60 -16.65 11.62
CA ILE A 318 7.26 -18.01 11.16
C ILE A 318 8.33 -19.04 11.51
N THR A 319 9.53 -18.60 11.91
CA THR A 319 10.63 -19.49 12.27
C THR A 319 10.54 -19.81 13.77
N PRO A 320 10.60 -21.07 14.19
CA PRO A 320 10.64 -21.44 15.59
C PRO A 320 12.00 -21.03 16.19
N SER A 321 12.12 -19.79 16.64
CA SER A 321 13.31 -19.22 17.28
C SER A 321 12.89 -18.56 18.59
N ALA A 322 13.66 -18.76 19.67
CA ALA A 322 13.35 -18.20 20.97
C ALA A 322 13.64 -16.70 21.05
N ASN A 323 14.59 -16.21 20.26
CA ASN A 323 15.01 -14.82 20.23
C ASN A 323 15.74 -14.47 18.91
N PHE A 324 16.06 -13.20 18.73
CA PHE A 324 16.73 -12.70 17.51
C PHE A 324 18.13 -13.28 17.29
N LEU A 325 18.88 -13.57 18.36
CA LEU A 325 20.22 -14.15 18.22
C LEU A 325 20.14 -15.59 17.68
N GLU A 326 19.19 -16.36 18.15
CA GLU A 326 18.95 -17.71 17.65
C GLU A 326 18.47 -17.69 16.19
N PHE A 327 17.62 -16.73 15.84
CA PHE A 327 17.19 -16.54 14.45
C PHE A 327 18.38 -16.26 13.52
N LEU A 328 19.26 -15.36 13.90
CA LEU A 328 20.47 -15.04 13.15
C LEU A 328 21.48 -16.21 13.13
N HIS A 329 21.55 -16.99 14.20
CA HIS A 329 22.35 -18.22 14.25
C HIS A 329 21.84 -19.29 13.26
N ARG A 330 20.53 -19.40 13.07
CA ARG A 330 19.94 -20.36 12.12
C ARG A 330 20.10 -19.97 10.66
N GLY A 331 20.54 -18.76 10.38
CA GLY A 331 20.92 -18.31 9.04
C GLY A 331 19.77 -18.21 8.05
N ARG A 332 18.59 -17.71 8.47
CA ARG A 332 17.50 -17.44 7.56
C ARG A 332 17.46 -15.96 7.20
N GLY A 333 17.21 -15.68 5.91
CA GLY A 333 17.18 -14.33 5.33
C GLY A 333 18.51 -13.95 4.68
N VAL A 334 19.62 -14.06 5.38
CA VAL A 334 20.98 -14.06 4.85
C VAL A 334 21.55 -15.45 5.09
N ASP A 335 22.15 -16.11 4.09
CA ASP A 335 22.74 -17.44 4.19
C ASP A 335 23.99 -17.46 5.11
N TRP A 336 23.86 -16.86 6.29
CA TRP A 336 24.93 -16.71 7.25
C TRP A 336 24.51 -17.08 8.68
N GLN A 337 25.32 -17.89 9.33
CA GLN A 337 25.07 -18.37 10.71
C GLN A 337 26.04 -17.67 11.67
N PHE A 338 25.49 -16.84 12.56
CA PHE A 338 26.27 -16.21 13.61
C PHE A 338 26.43 -17.15 14.81
N ASP A 339 27.63 -17.18 15.42
CA ASP A 339 27.78 -17.74 16.75
C ASP A 339 27.05 -16.85 17.77
N GLN A 340 26.09 -17.42 18.52
CA GLN A 340 25.25 -16.63 19.42
C GLN A 340 26.03 -15.96 20.55
N GLN A 341 27.06 -16.60 21.11
CA GLN A 341 27.85 -16.06 22.22
C GLN A 341 28.73 -14.92 21.74
N GLN A 342 29.41 -15.09 20.61
CA GLN A 342 30.22 -14.04 20.01
C GLN A 342 29.38 -12.84 19.57
N LEU A 343 28.21 -13.09 18.99
CA LEU A 343 27.29 -12.03 18.61
C LEU A 343 26.74 -11.28 19.84
N HIS A 344 26.37 -12.01 20.89
CA HIS A 344 25.94 -11.43 22.16
C HIS A 344 27.02 -10.51 22.76
N GLN A 345 28.27 -10.99 22.82
CA GLN A 345 29.39 -10.19 23.32
C GLN A 345 29.67 -8.97 22.44
N HIS A 346 29.63 -9.14 21.12
CA HIS A 346 29.78 -8.02 20.17
C HIS A 346 28.72 -6.94 20.38
N LEU A 347 27.43 -7.29 20.50
CA LEU A 347 26.33 -6.37 20.75
C LEU A 347 26.48 -5.59 22.07
N LEU A 348 27.10 -6.20 23.10
CA LEU A 348 27.35 -5.52 24.38
C LEU A 348 28.55 -4.55 24.29
N GLU A 349 29.55 -4.89 23.52
CA GLU A 349 30.86 -4.21 23.53
C GLU A 349 30.99 -3.18 22.39
N SER A 350 30.38 -3.45 21.23
CA SER A 350 30.63 -2.72 20.00
C SER A 350 29.38 -2.06 19.45
N PRO A 351 29.50 -0.86 18.83
CA PRO A 351 28.38 -0.23 18.11
C PRO A 351 27.91 -1.11 16.95
N THR A 352 26.63 -1.41 16.92
CA THR A 352 26.00 -2.26 15.92
C THR A 352 24.74 -1.59 15.39
N LEU A 353 24.42 -1.74 14.11
CA LEU A 353 23.18 -1.28 13.50
C LEU A 353 22.23 -2.48 13.33
N VAL A 354 21.18 -2.54 14.12
CA VAL A 354 20.19 -3.62 14.06
C VAL A 354 18.92 -3.12 13.39
N MET A 355 18.54 -3.75 12.29
CA MET A 355 17.45 -3.34 11.42
C MET A 355 16.38 -4.42 11.40
N PHE A 356 15.19 -4.07 11.84
CA PHE A 356 14.00 -4.91 11.83
C PHE A 356 13.10 -4.52 10.68
N ASP A 357 13.05 -5.33 9.63
CA ASP A 357 12.25 -5.04 8.44
C ASP A 357 10.85 -5.66 8.50
N GLY A 358 9.84 -4.83 8.23
CA GLY A 358 8.48 -5.27 8.01
C GLY A 358 7.69 -5.67 9.26
N LEU A 359 7.57 -4.81 10.26
CA LEU A 359 6.75 -5.07 11.45
C LEU A 359 5.27 -5.34 11.11
N ASP A 360 4.76 -4.70 10.08
CA ASP A 360 3.41 -4.92 9.53
C ASP A 360 3.24 -6.28 8.85
N GLU A 361 4.33 -6.94 8.48
CA GLU A 361 4.31 -8.27 7.87
C GLU A 361 4.18 -9.40 8.90
N VAL A 362 4.22 -9.07 10.19
CA VAL A 362 3.83 -9.96 11.28
C VAL A 362 2.32 -9.89 11.44
N PHE A 363 1.60 -10.76 10.74
CA PHE A 363 0.16 -10.66 10.50
C PHE A 363 -0.71 -10.92 11.71
N ASP A 364 -0.26 -11.79 12.64
CA ASP A 364 -0.98 -12.05 13.86
C ASP A 364 -0.68 -11.00 14.93
N ARG A 365 -1.73 -10.38 15.47
CA ARG A 365 -1.62 -9.30 16.46
C ARG A 365 -0.94 -9.72 17.76
N ALA A 366 -1.22 -10.91 18.24
CA ALA A 366 -0.59 -11.41 19.46
C ALA A 366 0.90 -11.63 19.25
N THR A 367 1.26 -12.22 18.11
CA THR A 367 2.66 -12.38 17.68
C THR A 367 3.32 -11.02 17.43
N GLN A 368 2.65 -10.08 16.77
CA GLN A 368 3.18 -8.73 16.54
C GLN A 368 3.45 -8.00 17.87
N SER A 369 2.51 -8.07 18.82
CA SER A 369 2.71 -7.51 20.17
C SER A 369 3.92 -8.13 20.88
N THR A 370 4.11 -9.45 20.75
CA THR A 370 5.26 -10.14 21.31
C THR A 370 6.56 -9.70 20.63
N VAL A 371 6.57 -9.58 19.31
CA VAL A 371 7.72 -9.10 18.54
C VAL A 371 8.08 -7.67 18.95
N ILE A 372 7.11 -6.80 19.17
CA ILE A 372 7.35 -5.43 19.68
C ILE A 372 8.02 -5.48 21.06
N ASP A 373 7.53 -6.35 21.98
CA ASP A 373 8.17 -6.53 23.29
C ASP A 373 9.59 -7.10 23.19
N ASP A 374 9.81 -8.00 22.25
CA ASP A 374 11.13 -8.55 21.98
C ASP A 374 12.08 -7.47 21.44
N ILE A 375 11.62 -6.59 20.54
CA ILE A 375 12.40 -5.44 20.04
C ILE A 375 12.73 -4.47 21.18
N ILE A 376 11.77 -4.15 22.03
CA ILE A 376 11.97 -3.25 23.17
C ILE A 376 13.00 -3.86 24.14
N ARG A 377 12.83 -5.13 24.53
CA ARG A 377 13.78 -5.84 25.40
C ARG A 377 15.18 -5.91 24.79
N PHE A 378 15.25 -6.21 23.51
CA PHE A 378 16.52 -6.22 22.77
C PHE A 378 17.22 -4.86 22.83
N SER A 379 16.49 -3.79 22.55
CA SER A 379 17.03 -2.42 22.58
C SER A 379 17.51 -1.99 23.97
N GLN A 380 16.88 -2.49 25.02
CA GLN A 380 17.28 -2.24 26.42
C GLN A 380 18.50 -3.10 26.83
N GLN A 381 18.53 -4.35 26.39
CA GLN A 381 19.63 -5.27 26.67
C GLN A 381 20.92 -4.87 25.99
N TYR A 382 20.83 -4.27 24.79
CA TYR A 382 21.99 -3.85 23.99
C TYR A 382 21.99 -2.33 23.75
N PRO A 383 22.32 -1.52 24.76
CA PRO A 383 22.22 -0.06 24.67
C PRO A 383 23.18 0.58 23.66
N LYS A 384 24.25 -0.13 23.24
CA LYS A 384 25.16 0.33 22.18
C LYS A 384 24.64 0.05 20.77
N ALA A 385 23.63 -0.83 20.64
CA ALA A 385 23.02 -1.11 19.37
C ALA A 385 22.08 0.04 18.96
N GLN A 386 22.27 0.56 17.78
CA GLN A 386 21.29 1.41 17.11
C GLN A 386 20.20 0.51 16.53
N VAL A 387 18.94 0.87 16.75
CA VAL A 387 17.79 0.04 16.34
C VAL A 387 16.89 0.80 15.38
N LEU A 388 16.73 0.24 14.18
CA LEU A 388 15.77 0.74 13.19
C LEU A 388 14.67 -0.31 12.99
N VAL A 389 13.43 0.16 12.91
CA VAL A 389 12.26 -0.70 12.62
C VAL A 389 11.52 -0.11 11.43
N THR A 390 11.15 -0.93 10.46
CA THR A 390 10.28 -0.47 9.37
C THR A 390 8.86 -1.02 9.54
N SER A 391 7.88 -0.21 9.17
CA SER A 391 6.47 -0.61 9.13
C SER A 391 5.68 0.21 8.11
N ARG A 392 4.50 -0.31 7.76
CA ARG A 392 3.50 0.50 7.06
C ARG A 392 2.78 1.39 8.05
N ILE A 393 2.17 2.47 7.54
CA ILE A 393 1.45 3.45 8.34
C ILE A 393 0.14 2.85 8.86
N ILE A 394 -0.59 2.15 7.98
CA ILE A 394 -1.92 1.62 8.28
C ILE A 394 -1.81 0.43 9.24
N GLY A 395 -2.57 0.50 10.34
CA GLY A 395 -2.57 -0.54 11.36
C GLY A 395 -1.38 -0.50 12.32
N TYR A 396 -0.45 0.44 12.15
CA TYR A 396 0.65 0.64 13.09
C TYR A 396 0.16 1.37 14.34
N ASN A 397 0.49 0.83 15.52
CA ASN A 397 0.26 1.50 16.81
C ASN A 397 1.60 2.01 17.36
N PRO A 398 1.78 3.32 17.50
CA PRO A 398 3.03 3.92 17.96
C PRO A 398 3.29 3.75 19.44
N ASP A 399 2.24 3.62 20.28
CA ASP A 399 2.27 3.83 21.74
C ASP A 399 3.43 3.11 22.42
N ARG A 400 3.59 1.82 22.17
CA ARG A 400 4.57 0.99 22.88
C ARG A 400 6.02 1.34 22.52
N LEU A 401 6.31 1.55 21.25
CA LEU A 401 7.66 1.93 20.80
C LEU A 401 7.96 3.39 21.15
N GLN A 402 6.98 4.29 21.05
CA GLN A 402 7.12 5.68 21.45
C GLN A 402 7.43 5.82 22.97
N HIS A 403 6.73 5.07 23.84
CA HIS A 403 7.02 5.03 25.27
C HIS A 403 8.39 4.38 25.60
N SER A 404 9.03 3.76 24.63
CA SER A 404 10.35 3.13 24.73
C SER A 404 11.45 3.92 23.99
N ASP A 405 11.25 5.23 23.83
CA ASP A 405 12.18 6.20 23.22
C ASP A 405 12.48 5.95 21.74
N PHE A 406 11.57 5.31 21.00
CA PHE A 406 11.68 5.23 19.54
C PHE A 406 11.10 6.49 18.90
N ARG A 407 11.91 7.18 18.11
CA ARG A 407 11.45 8.30 17.28
C ARG A 407 10.76 7.77 16.03
N HIS A 408 9.70 8.43 15.58
CA HIS A 408 8.90 7.99 14.44
C HIS A 408 9.08 8.93 13.26
N PHE A 409 9.41 8.35 12.11
CA PHE A 409 9.64 9.09 10.87
C PHE A 409 8.81 8.49 9.74
N THR A 410 8.22 9.34 8.91
CA THR A 410 7.46 8.90 7.74
C THR A 410 8.17 9.29 6.47
N ILE A 411 8.48 8.30 5.62
CA ILE A 411 9.06 8.52 4.29
C ILE A 411 8.08 9.33 3.45
N GLN A 412 8.57 10.37 2.80
CA GLN A 412 7.80 11.20 1.90
C GLN A 412 7.87 10.66 0.46
N SER A 413 6.88 11.03 -0.36
CA SER A 413 6.93 10.81 -1.81
C SER A 413 8.15 11.49 -2.42
N LEU A 414 8.65 10.95 -3.54
CA LEU A 414 9.76 11.56 -4.28
C LEU A 414 9.37 12.95 -4.78
N ASP A 415 10.24 13.90 -4.57
CA ASP A 415 10.11 15.23 -5.17
C ASP A 415 10.65 15.25 -6.62
N THR A 416 10.51 16.38 -7.29
CA THR A 416 10.91 16.52 -8.70
C THR A 416 12.41 16.28 -8.91
N ASP A 417 13.25 16.73 -7.99
CA ASP A 417 14.71 16.57 -8.09
C ASP A 417 15.09 15.11 -7.85
N GLU A 418 14.48 14.47 -6.87
CA GLU A 418 14.66 13.04 -6.56
C GLU A 418 14.18 12.14 -7.73
N ILE A 419 13.06 12.49 -8.38
CA ILE A 419 12.58 11.82 -9.60
C ILE A 419 13.58 11.97 -10.74
N HIS A 420 14.12 13.17 -10.98
CA HIS A 420 15.10 13.40 -12.03
C HIS A 420 16.41 12.64 -11.76
N GLU A 421 16.86 12.65 -10.51
CA GLU A 421 18.05 11.91 -10.09
C GLU A 421 17.84 10.39 -10.29
N PHE A 422 16.65 9.87 -9.94
CA PHE A 422 16.30 8.48 -10.19
C PHE A 422 16.39 8.12 -11.68
N ILE A 423 15.79 8.94 -12.55
CA ILE A 423 15.79 8.73 -14.00
C ILE A 423 17.24 8.71 -14.53
N ASP A 424 18.06 9.66 -14.10
CA ASP A 424 19.43 9.76 -14.55
C ASP A 424 20.25 8.54 -14.14
N ARG A 425 20.19 8.14 -12.87
CA ARG A 425 20.88 6.95 -12.36
C ARG A 425 20.38 5.67 -13.03
N TRP A 426 19.06 5.52 -13.17
CA TRP A 426 18.47 4.33 -13.79
C TRP A 426 19.01 4.07 -15.19
N TYR A 427 18.96 5.07 -16.07
CA TYR A 427 19.42 4.90 -17.45
C TYR A 427 20.94 4.83 -17.55
N ASP A 428 21.70 5.53 -16.68
CA ASP A 428 23.17 5.42 -16.66
C ASP A 428 23.60 4.00 -16.28
N LEU A 429 22.95 3.39 -15.30
CA LEU A 429 23.28 2.04 -14.83
C LEU A 429 22.75 0.94 -15.73
N SER A 430 21.54 1.12 -16.29
CA SER A 430 20.89 0.07 -17.10
C SER A 430 21.33 0.04 -18.56
N MET A 431 21.85 1.14 -19.12
CA MET A 431 22.18 1.26 -20.52
C MET A 431 23.65 1.55 -20.80
N GLY A 432 24.44 1.86 -19.77
CA GLY A 432 25.87 2.11 -19.91
C GLY A 432 26.19 3.18 -20.95
N SER A 433 26.87 2.80 -22.05
CA SER A 433 27.27 3.67 -23.17
C SER A 433 26.30 3.66 -24.36
N ASP A 434 25.08 3.16 -24.20
CA ASP A 434 24.06 3.13 -25.28
C ASP A 434 23.69 4.57 -25.70
N PRO A 435 23.75 4.90 -27.00
CA PRO A 435 23.46 6.25 -27.51
C PRO A 435 21.99 6.67 -27.28
N ASP A 436 21.06 5.72 -27.19
CA ASP A 436 19.63 6.03 -26.92
C ASP A 436 19.35 6.53 -25.50
N LYS A 437 20.28 6.34 -24.59
CA LYS A 437 20.14 6.70 -23.18
C LYS A 437 19.66 8.14 -22.97
N VAL A 438 20.29 9.11 -23.61
CA VAL A 438 19.95 10.54 -23.46
C VAL A 438 18.51 10.80 -23.92
N ARG A 439 18.13 10.25 -25.07
CA ARG A 439 16.78 10.37 -25.63
C ARG A 439 15.73 9.78 -24.67
N LEU A 440 16.01 8.61 -24.10
CA LEU A 440 15.06 7.94 -23.20
C LEU A 440 14.92 8.67 -21.85
N LYS A 441 16.00 9.21 -21.30
CA LYS A 441 15.95 10.07 -20.12
C LYS A 441 15.04 11.26 -20.35
N GLN A 442 15.29 12.02 -21.43
CA GLN A 442 14.51 13.20 -21.73
C GLN A 442 13.05 12.84 -21.99
N ARG A 443 12.78 11.81 -22.75
CA ARG A 443 11.41 11.35 -23.04
C ARG A 443 10.60 11.05 -21.76
N LEU A 444 11.21 10.38 -20.77
CA LEU A 444 10.53 10.08 -19.51
C LEU A 444 10.32 11.36 -18.66
N LYS A 445 11.33 12.24 -18.58
CA LYS A 445 11.20 13.53 -17.89
C LYS A 445 10.09 14.39 -18.52
N ASP A 446 10.04 14.47 -19.85
CA ASP A 446 9.00 15.21 -20.57
C ASP A 446 7.61 14.59 -20.36
N ALA A 447 7.49 13.26 -20.34
CA ALA A 447 6.23 12.60 -20.08
C ALA A 447 5.70 12.92 -18.66
N ILE A 448 6.58 12.93 -17.65
CA ILE A 448 6.24 13.29 -16.27
C ILE A 448 5.83 14.77 -16.18
N ALA A 449 6.59 15.67 -16.80
CA ALA A 449 6.30 17.09 -16.78
C ALA A 449 5.00 17.48 -17.48
N ASN A 450 4.65 16.75 -18.56
CA ASN A 450 3.48 17.07 -19.40
C ASN A 450 2.19 16.34 -19.00
N SER A 451 2.24 15.39 -18.05
CA SER A 451 1.07 14.60 -17.64
C SER A 451 0.97 14.47 -16.12
N LYS A 452 -0.03 15.13 -15.53
CA LYS A 452 -0.33 15.03 -14.10
C LYS A 452 -0.56 13.57 -13.65
N ALA A 453 -1.15 12.73 -14.51
CA ALA A 453 -1.35 11.31 -14.22
C ALA A 453 -0.02 10.57 -14.10
N ILE A 454 0.91 10.83 -15.01
CA ILE A 454 2.26 10.25 -14.98
C ILE A 454 3.03 10.79 -13.78
N ALA A 455 2.94 12.09 -13.49
CA ALA A 455 3.57 12.72 -12.33
C ALA A 455 3.09 12.11 -11.01
N ASN A 456 1.78 11.86 -10.85
CA ASN A 456 1.20 11.23 -9.66
C ASN A 456 1.65 9.76 -9.44
N LEU A 457 2.12 9.09 -10.48
CA LEU A 457 2.70 7.75 -10.35
C LEU A 457 4.20 7.81 -10.11
N ALA A 458 4.86 8.85 -10.60
CA ALA A 458 6.31 9.01 -10.53
C ALA A 458 6.82 9.30 -9.10
N ASP A 459 5.97 9.77 -8.20
CA ASP A 459 6.32 10.09 -6.83
C ASP A 459 6.58 8.83 -5.96
N ASN A 460 6.17 7.65 -6.45
CA ASN A 460 6.44 6.37 -5.81
C ASN A 460 7.61 5.65 -6.50
N PRO A 461 8.69 5.30 -5.78
CA PRO A 461 9.89 4.68 -6.38
C PRO A 461 9.62 3.42 -7.20
N LEU A 462 8.70 2.57 -6.74
CA LEU A 462 8.36 1.34 -7.44
C LEU A 462 7.64 1.61 -8.76
N LEU A 463 6.68 2.55 -8.74
CA LEU A 463 5.94 2.93 -9.96
C LEU A 463 6.83 3.67 -10.95
N LEU A 464 7.72 4.55 -10.48
CA LEU A 464 8.72 5.22 -11.31
C LEU A 464 9.65 4.19 -11.99
N THR A 465 10.08 3.16 -11.24
CA THR A 465 10.85 2.05 -11.82
C THR A 465 10.11 1.36 -12.96
N MET A 466 8.81 1.10 -12.78
CA MET A 466 7.99 0.48 -13.82
C MET A 466 7.83 1.37 -15.04
N MET A 467 7.65 2.66 -14.85
CA MET A 467 7.61 3.62 -15.96
C MET A 467 8.93 3.67 -16.72
N ALA A 468 10.07 3.62 -16.03
CA ALA A 468 11.38 3.58 -16.67
C ALA A 468 11.58 2.31 -17.52
N ILE A 469 11.09 1.15 -17.03
CA ILE A 469 11.09 -0.10 -17.79
C ILE A 469 10.19 0.00 -19.04
N LEU A 470 8.98 0.51 -18.90
CA LEU A 470 8.04 0.69 -20.01
C LEU A 470 8.60 1.66 -21.05
N ASN A 471 9.12 2.80 -20.60
CA ASN A 471 9.69 3.83 -21.46
C ASN A 471 10.87 3.33 -22.32
N ARG A 472 11.58 2.29 -21.89
CA ARG A 472 12.67 1.70 -22.68
C ARG A 472 12.16 1.06 -23.98
N ARG A 473 10.96 0.49 -23.97
CA ARG A 473 10.40 -0.29 -25.09
C ARG A 473 9.53 0.53 -26.03
N GLN A 474 8.77 1.46 -25.46
CA GLN A 474 7.79 2.27 -26.19
C GLN A 474 7.61 3.63 -25.53
N GLU A 475 7.03 4.56 -26.27
CA GLU A 475 6.57 5.81 -25.66
C GLU A 475 5.50 5.52 -24.61
N LEU A 476 5.56 6.24 -23.52
CA LEU A 476 4.48 6.18 -22.53
C LEU A 476 3.20 6.75 -23.17
N PRO A 477 2.06 6.09 -23.00
CA PRO A 477 0.81 6.59 -23.52
C PRO A 477 0.51 7.97 -22.98
N ARG A 478 -0.04 8.84 -23.82
CA ARG A 478 -0.58 10.13 -23.38
C ARG A 478 -1.93 9.97 -22.72
N ASP A 479 -2.67 8.96 -23.12
CA ASP A 479 -3.93 8.55 -22.53
C ASP A 479 -3.71 7.91 -21.16
N ARG A 480 -4.50 8.35 -20.17
CA ARG A 480 -4.39 7.88 -18.79
C ARG A 480 -4.79 6.42 -18.65
N ALA A 481 -5.87 6.02 -19.29
CA ALA A 481 -6.38 4.66 -19.20
C ALA A 481 -5.38 3.67 -19.79
N ASP A 482 -4.79 4.00 -20.93
CA ASP A 482 -3.73 3.20 -21.56
C ASP A 482 -2.46 3.11 -20.69
N LEU A 483 -2.08 4.22 -20.02
CA LEU A 483 -0.94 4.23 -19.10
C LEU A 483 -1.18 3.27 -17.94
N TYR A 484 -2.35 3.34 -17.31
CA TYR A 484 -2.70 2.46 -16.19
C TYR A 484 -2.85 1.00 -16.65
N ASP A 485 -3.38 0.76 -17.84
CA ASP A 485 -3.44 -0.58 -18.40
C ASP A 485 -2.05 -1.18 -18.59
N GLN A 486 -1.13 -0.43 -19.19
CA GLN A 486 0.24 -0.89 -19.40
C GLN A 486 0.99 -1.10 -18.07
N ALA A 487 0.88 -0.17 -17.12
CA ALA A 487 1.46 -0.33 -15.79
C ALA A 487 0.88 -1.56 -15.07
N SER A 488 -0.43 -1.77 -15.16
CA SER A 488 -1.08 -2.94 -14.58
C SER A 488 -0.60 -4.26 -15.19
N ARG A 489 -0.34 -4.28 -16.52
CA ARG A 489 0.20 -5.46 -17.21
C ARG A 489 1.59 -5.82 -16.74
N VAL A 490 2.44 -4.83 -16.45
CA VAL A 490 3.78 -5.07 -15.90
C VAL A 490 3.67 -5.68 -14.51
N LEU A 491 2.83 -5.12 -13.63
CA LEU A 491 2.61 -5.62 -12.28
C LEU A 491 2.02 -7.04 -12.27
N LEU A 492 1.07 -7.32 -13.17
CA LEU A 492 0.49 -8.66 -13.32
C LEU A 492 1.50 -9.68 -13.87
N TYR A 493 2.40 -9.25 -14.76
CA TYR A 493 3.46 -10.12 -15.26
C TYR A 493 4.42 -10.53 -14.14
N HIS A 494 4.82 -9.61 -13.28
CA HIS A 494 5.63 -9.93 -12.10
C HIS A 494 4.92 -10.91 -11.19
N TRP A 495 3.62 -10.76 -11.00
CA TRP A 495 2.81 -11.73 -10.26
C TRP A 495 2.89 -13.14 -10.87
N ASP A 496 2.85 -13.27 -12.21
CA ASP A 496 2.90 -14.56 -12.91
C ASP A 496 4.29 -15.21 -12.87
N VAL A 497 5.36 -14.42 -13.00
CA VAL A 497 6.75 -14.92 -13.01
C VAL A 497 7.13 -15.48 -11.64
N ASP A 498 6.78 -14.79 -10.58
CA ASP A 498 7.04 -15.22 -9.22
C ASP A 498 6.27 -16.49 -8.87
N HIS A 499 5.07 -16.64 -9.42
CA HIS A 499 4.26 -17.84 -9.28
C HIS A 499 4.95 -19.10 -9.85
N LYS A 500 5.55 -19.00 -11.03
CA LYS A 500 6.27 -20.12 -11.68
C LYS A 500 7.49 -20.58 -10.87
N ARG A 501 8.14 -19.68 -10.12
CA ARG A 501 9.29 -20.02 -9.27
C ARG A 501 8.92 -20.81 -8.01
N LEU A 502 7.73 -20.58 -7.46
CA LEU A 502 7.26 -21.24 -6.25
C LEU A 502 6.74 -22.67 -6.50
N GLN A 503 6.76 -23.16 -7.77
CA GLN A 503 6.23 -24.47 -8.17
C GLN A 503 4.83 -24.78 -7.63
N ILE A 504 4.02 -23.75 -7.41
CA ILE A 504 2.63 -23.92 -6.98
C ILE A 504 1.81 -24.20 -8.23
N PRO A 505 1.21 -25.39 -8.39
CA PRO A 505 0.30 -25.65 -9.50
C PRO A 505 -0.92 -24.75 -9.30
N MET A 506 -1.00 -23.65 -10.00
CA MET A 506 -2.25 -22.93 -10.15
C MET A 506 -2.89 -23.39 -11.45
N ASP A 507 -3.79 -24.34 -11.31
CA ASP A 507 -4.63 -24.74 -12.39
C ASP A 507 -5.42 -23.51 -12.88
N ALA A 508 -5.01 -23.00 -14.03
CA ALA A 508 -5.80 -22.19 -14.94
C ALA A 508 -6.25 -20.75 -14.50
N ILE A 509 -5.81 -20.15 -13.40
CA ILE A 509 -6.07 -18.73 -13.18
C ILE A 509 -5.03 -17.90 -13.94
N GLY A 510 -5.41 -17.47 -15.14
CA GLY A 510 -4.54 -16.69 -16.02
C GLY A 510 -4.57 -15.19 -15.72
N ARG A 511 -3.87 -14.43 -16.58
CA ARG A 511 -3.84 -12.96 -16.49
C ARG A 511 -5.25 -12.36 -16.63
N ARG A 512 -6.07 -12.90 -17.52
CA ARG A 512 -7.42 -12.37 -17.77
C ARG A 512 -8.28 -12.46 -16.53
N GLU A 513 -8.32 -13.61 -15.88
CA GLU A 513 -9.09 -13.84 -14.67
C GLU A 513 -8.60 -12.91 -13.54
N LYS A 514 -7.29 -12.71 -13.40
CA LYS A 514 -6.72 -11.77 -12.43
C LYS A 514 -7.16 -10.33 -12.69
N GLN A 515 -7.17 -9.88 -13.94
CA GLN A 515 -7.67 -8.55 -14.28
C GLN A 515 -9.17 -8.41 -13.99
N GLU A 516 -9.96 -9.43 -14.28
CA GLU A 516 -11.40 -9.44 -13.99
C GLU A 516 -11.64 -9.38 -12.47
N MET A 517 -10.92 -10.16 -11.67
CA MET A 517 -10.98 -10.08 -10.21
C MET A 517 -10.60 -8.71 -9.68
N LEU A 518 -9.53 -8.08 -10.18
CA LEU A 518 -9.13 -6.74 -9.77
C LEU A 518 -10.19 -5.69 -10.08
N ARG A 519 -10.87 -5.79 -11.24
CA ARG A 519 -11.99 -4.90 -11.60
C ARG A 519 -13.16 -5.03 -10.64
N LEU A 520 -13.54 -6.26 -10.30
CA LEU A 520 -14.65 -6.52 -9.36
C LEU A 520 -14.30 -6.02 -7.95
N ILE A 521 -13.08 -6.27 -7.48
CA ILE A 521 -12.60 -5.79 -6.18
C ILE A 521 -12.62 -4.25 -6.16
N ALA A 522 -12.10 -3.61 -7.20
CA ALA A 522 -12.04 -2.15 -7.28
C ALA A 522 -13.43 -1.53 -7.32
N TYR A 523 -14.36 -2.13 -8.07
CA TYR A 523 -15.73 -1.68 -8.12
C TYR A 523 -16.41 -1.78 -6.75
N GLU A 524 -16.27 -2.91 -6.05
CA GLU A 524 -16.83 -3.10 -4.72
C GLU A 524 -16.24 -2.12 -3.70
N MET A 525 -14.93 -1.86 -3.78
CA MET A 525 -14.26 -0.89 -2.91
C MET A 525 -14.73 0.55 -3.14
N GLN A 526 -15.03 0.92 -4.37
CA GLN A 526 -15.41 2.29 -4.72
C GLN A 526 -16.93 2.52 -4.68
N ALA A 527 -17.74 1.54 -5.11
CA ALA A 527 -19.18 1.66 -5.33
C ALA A 527 -20.06 0.75 -4.46
N GLY A 528 -19.46 -0.13 -3.62
CA GLY A 528 -20.18 -1.08 -2.78
C GLY A 528 -21.09 -0.41 -1.74
N GLU A 529 -22.20 -1.08 -1.41
CA GLU A 529 -23.23 -0.56 -0.48
C GLU A 529 -22.71 -0.33 0.94
N ASP A 530 -21.70 -1.07 1.38
CA ASP A 530 -21.06 -0.95 2.70
C ASP A 530 -20.18 0.29 2.85
N GLY A 531 -20.15 1.16 1.83
CA GLY A 531 -19.46 2.45 1.90
C GLY A 531 -17.96 2.33 2.19
N LEU A 532 -17.30 1.37 1.53
CA LEU A 532 -15.84 1.25 1.53
C LEU A 532 -15.24 2.48 0.82
N LYS A 533 -15.46 3.67 1.41
CA LYS A 533 -14.92 4.93 0.89
C LYS A 533 -13.42 4.98 1.15
N GLY A 534 -12.64 4.17 0.43
CA GLY A 534 -11.22 4.21 0.60
C GLY A 534 -10.48 3.09 -0.14
N ASN A 535 -9.15 3.18 -0.17
CA ASN A 535 -8.30 2.18 -0.82
C ASN A 535 -8.06 0.94 0.07
N LEU A 536 -9.06 0.51 0.84
CA LEU A 536 -8.96 -0.64 1.76
C LEU A 536 -10.18 -1.54 1.68
N ILE A 537 -9.93 -2.86 1.73
CA ILE A 537 -10.94 -3.91 1.78
C ILE A 537 -10.55 -4.94 2.85
N SER A 538 -11.52 -5.44 3.62
CA SER A 538 -11.26 -6.49 4.61
C SER A 538 -10.94 -7.83 3.94
N ALA A 539 -10.14 -8.67 4.61
CA ALA A 539 -9.84 -10.02 4.14
C ALA A 539 -11.11 -10.84 3.90
N GLU A 540 -12.14 -10.63 4.70
CA GLU A 540 -13.42 -11.35 4.61
C GLU A 540 -14.17 -10.95 3.33
N CYS A 541 -14.35 -9.66 3.08
CA CYS A 541 -15.01 -9.16 1.88
C CYS A 541 -14.23 -9.58 0.61
N LEU A 542 -12.89 -9.48 0.66
CA LEU A 542 -12.02 -9.94 -0.43
C LEU A 542 -12.19 -11.44 -0.71
N THR A 543 -12.25 -12.27 0.34
CA THR A 543 -12.48 -13.72 0.20
C THR A 543 -13.82 -14.01 -0.44
N ARG A 544 -14.87 -13.31 -0.05
CA ARG A 544 -16.21 -13.44 -0.62
C ARG A 544 -16.19 -13.12 -2.12
N ILE A 545 -15.71 -11.95 -2.51
CA ILE A 545 -15.66 -11.51 -3.92
C ILE A 545 -14.90 -12.52 -4.79
N LEU A 546 -13.72 -12.95 -4.33
CA LEU A 546 -12.88 -13.89 -5.09
C LEU A 546 -13.54 -15.28 -5.19
N THR A 547 -14.18 -15.75 -4.12
CA THR A 547 -14.88 -17.05 -4.10
C THR A 547 -16.06 -17.05 -5.05
N ASP A 548 -16.87 -15.97 -5.02
CA ASP A 548 -18.03 -15.84 -5.89
C ASP A 548 -17.62 -15.78 -7.37
N TYR A 549 -16.61 -14.97 -7.68
CA TYR A 549 -16.08 -14.91 -9.05
C TYR A 549 -15.60 -16.27 -9.54
N LEU A 550 -14.79 -16.98 -8.74
CA LEU A 550 -14.24 -18.29 -9.14
C LEU A 550 -15.35 -19.34 -9.27
N ARG A 551 -16.41 -19.27 -8.46
CA ARG A 551 -17.58 -20.12 -8.56
C ARG A 551 -18.34 -19.88 -9.88
N ASP A 552 -18.57 -18.61 -10.20
CA ASP A 552 -19.28 -18.21 -11.44
C ASP A 552 -18.50 -18.60 -12.71
N GLN A 553 -17.18 -18.63 -12.64
CA GLN A 553 -16.31 -19.10 -13.72
C GLN A 553 -16.19 -20.63 -13.77
N GLY A 554 -16.85 -21.37 -12.86
CA GLY A 554 -16.84 -22.83 -12.85
C GLY A 554 -15.55 -23.48 -12.37
N PHE A 555 -14.74 -22.76 -11.60
CA PHE A 555 -13.52 -23.35 -11.03
C PHE A 555 -13.86 -24.37 -9.93
N SER A 556 -13.09 -25.47 -9.86
CA SER A 556 -13.14 -26.38 -8.73
C SER A 556 -12.55 -25.69 -7.48
N ASP A 557 -13.07 -25.97 -6.31
CA ASP A 557 -12.60 -25.50 -5.01
C ASP A 557 -12.42 -23.97 -4.97
N PRO A 558 -13.44 -23.16 -5.30
CA PRO A 558 -13.31 -21.73 -5.53
C PRO A 558 -12.77 -21.00 -4.29
N ARG A 559 -13.16 -21.45 -3.10
CA ARG A 559 -12.72 -20.84 -1.86
C ARG A 559 -11.26 -21.16 -1.49
N GLU A 560 -10.84 -22.40 -1.69
CA GLU A 560 -9.43 -22.75 -1.50
C GLU A 560 -8.53 -21.95 -2.44
N LYS A 561 -8.95 -21.78 -3.70
CA LYS A 561 -8.25 -20.97 -4.67
C LYS A 561 -8.24 -19.47 -4.29
N ALA A 562 -9.37 -18.94 -3.79
CA ALA A 562 -9.44 -17.58 -3.28
C ALA A 562 -8.47 -17.39 -2.10
N ASN A 563 -8.45 -18.29 -1.12
CA ASN A 563 -7.54 -18.22 0.01
C ASN A 563 -6.07 -18.30 -0.41
N ARG A 564 -5.73 -19.13 -1.40
CA ARG A 564 -4.38 -19.19 -1.96
C ARG A 564 -3.99 -17.86 -2.64
N LEU A 565 -4.89 -17.24 -3.38
CA LEU A 565 -4.65 -15.93 -3.99
C LEU A 565 -4.42 -14.86 -2.92
N ILE A 566 -5.25 -14.84 -1.88
CA ILE A 566 -5.10 -13.89 -0.76
C ILE A 566 -3.76 -14.10 -0.04
N HIS A 567 -3.37 -15.34 0.18
CA HIS A 567 -2.07 -15.64 0.77
C HIS A 567 -0.91 -15.11 -0.08
N GLN A 568 -0.99 -15.22 -1.41
CA GLN A 568 0.00 -14.65 -2.31
C GLN A 568 0.03 -13.11 -2.23
N LEU A 569 -1.14 -12.47 -2.13
CA LEU A 569 -1.23 -11.01 -1.95
C LEU A 569 -0.65 -10.54 -0.61
N ARG A 570 -0.68 -11.37 0.43
CA ARG A 570 -0.02 -11.10 1.72
C ARG A 570 1.49 -11.13 1.60
N GLU A 571 2.01 -12.07 0.83
CA GLU A 571 3.44 -12.33 0.75
C GLU A 571 4.21 -11.34 -0.10
N ARG A 572 3.54 -10.57 -0.96
CA ARG A 572 4.21 -9.74 -1.95
C ARG A 572 3.46 -8.44 -2.24
N ASN A 573 4.20 -7.43 -2.63
CA ASN A 573 3.65 -6.15 -3.07
C ASN A 573 3.28 -6.22 -4.55
N PHE A 574 2.06 -6.64 -4.84
CA PHE A 574 1.47 -6.59 -6.17
C PHE A 574 0.58 -5.35 -6.35
N ILE A 575 -0.20 -5.30 -7.44
CA ILE A 575 -1.23 -4.26 -7.66
C ILE A 575 -2.16 -4.15 -6.46
N LEU A 576 -2.63 -5.29 -5.92
CA LEU A 576 -3.35 -5.38 -4.66
C LEU A 576 -2.41 -5.99 -3.62
N CYS A 577 -2.26 -5.36 -2.48
CA CYS A 577 -1.32 -5.77 -1.44
C CYS A 577 -1.94 -5.71 -0.04
N TYR A 578 -1.39 -6.48 0.88
CA TYR A 578 -1.76 -6.41 2.28
C TYR A 578 -1.35 -5.05 2.86
N ARG A 579 -2.26 -4.41 3.61
CA ARG A 579 -2.06 -3.07 4.18
C ARG A 579 -1.88 -3.07 5.70
N GLY A 580 -2.12 -4.19 6.35
CA GLY A 580 -2.13 -4.33 7.82
C GLY A 580 -3.54 -4.55 8.36
N ALA A 581 -3.67 -5.02 9.61
CA ALA A 581 -4.95 -5.22 10.31
C ALA A 581 -5.99 -6.03 9.49
N ASP A 582 -5.56 -7.11 8.83
CA ASP A 582 -6.39 -7.96 7.95
C ASP A 582 -7.09 -7.19 6.81
N THR A 583 -6.44 -6.12 6.33
CA THR A 583 -6.92 -5.34 5.21
C THR A 583 -6.00 -5.41 4.01
N TYR A 584 -6.60 -5.25 2.84
CA TYR A 584 -5.93 -5.20 1.56
C TYR A 584 -6.26 -3.88 0.87
N GLY A 585 -5.41 -3.46 -0.05
CA GLY A 585 -5.65 -2.28 -0.84
C GLY A 585 -4.80 -2.26 -2.09
N PHE A 586 -5.21 -1.49 -3.07
CA PHE A 586 -4.37 -1.26 -4.23
C PHE A 586 -3.08 -0.56 -3.81
N MET A 587 -1.96 -0.90 -4.45
CA MET A 587 -0.65 -0.32 -4.17
C MET A 587 -0.71 1.21 -4.24
N HIS A 588 -1.41 1.74 -5.22
CA HIS A 588 -1.73 3.14 -5.36
C HIS A 588 -3.21 3.31 -5.68
N ARG A 589 -3.82 4.39 -5.16
CA ARG A 589 -5.25 4.67 -5.35
C ARG A 589 -5.66 4.76 -6.81
N THR A 590 -4.77 5.26 -7.66
CA THR A 590 -5.05 5.37 -9.11
C THR A 590 -5.35 4.04 -9.78
N PHE A 591 -4.80 2.92 -9.27
CA PHE A 591 -5.18 1.59 -9.78
C PHE A 591 -6.58 1.18 -9.34
N LEU A 592 -7.00 1.52 -8.12
CA LEU A 592 -8.39 1.35 -7.69
C LEU A 592 -9.33 2.09 -8.63
N GLU A 593 -9.06 3.38 -8.85
CA GLU A 593 -9.87 4.26 -9.71
C GLU A 593 -9.91 3.74 -11.16
N TYR A 594 -8.77 3.32 -11.69
CA TYR A 594 -8.67 2.74 -13.02
C TYR A 594 -9.48 1.46 -13.16
N PHE A 595 -9.30 0.46 -12.28
CA PHE A 595 -10.02 -0.80 -12.38
C PHE A 595 -11.52 -0.64 -12.12
N CYS A 596 -11.92 0.29 -11.25
CA CYS A 596 -13.33 0.64 -11.06
C CYS A 596 -13.93 1.23 -12.34
N ALA A 597 -13.26 2.19 -12.97
CA ALA A 597 -13.70 2.77 -14.23
C ALA A 597 -13.82 1.70 -15.34
N VAL A 598 -12.80 0.83 -15.47
CA VAL A 598 -12.82 -0.27 -16.45
C VAL A 598 -13.98 -1.24 -16.20
N GLU A 599 -14.35 -1.52 -14.95
CA GLU A 599 -15.51 -2.37 -14.64
C GLU A 599 -16.80 -1.69 -15.05
N ILE A 600 -16.99 -0.40 -14.76
CA ILE A 600 -18.18 0.35 -15.17
C ILE A 600 -18.31 0.39 -16.70
N VAL A 601 -17.21 0.69 -17.40
CA VAL A 601 -17.16 0.66 -18.87
C VAL A 601 -17.46 -0.74 -19.41
N HIS A 602 -16.93 -1.77 -18.78
CA HIS A 602 -17.19 -3.15 -19.18
C HIS A 602 -18.67 -3.52 -19.02
N ARG A 603 -19.32 -3.09 -17.93
CA ARG A 603 -20.78 -3.27 -17.72
C ARG A 603 -21.60 -2.51 -18.75
N PHE A 604 -21.18 -1.31 -19.11
CA PHE A 604 -21.86 -0.48 -20.10
C PHE A 604 -21.71 -1.02 -21.51
N GLU A 605 -20.47 -1.21 -21.99
CA GLU A 605 -20.20 -1.53 -23.41
C GLU A 605 -20.26 -3.02 -23.74
N LYS A 606 -19.72 -3.88 -22.85
CA LYS A 606 -19.51 -5.32 -23.12
C LYS A 606 -20.66 -6.16 -22.58
N GLN A 607 -20.95 -6.06 -21.30
CA GLN A 607 -22.01 -6.83 -20.67
C GLN A 607 -23.41 -6.25 -20.99
N ARG A 608 -23.48 -4.93 -21.22
CA ARG A 608 -24.74 -4.19 -21.42
C ARG A 608 -25.74 -4.35 -20.27
N THR A 609 -25.19 -4.51 -19.04
CA THR A 609 -25.97 -4.57 -17.80
C THR A 609 -26.22 -3.18 -17.23
N LEU A 610 -25.49 -2.18 -17.68
CA LEU A 610 -25.64 -0.78 -17.33
C LEU A 610 -26.12 0.00 -18.57
N THR A 611 -27.27 0.68 -18.50
CA THR A 611 -27.76 1.53 -19.59
C THR A 611 -27.09 2.91 -19.55
N PHE A 612 -27.22 3.67 -20.64
CA PHE A 612 -26.66 5.03 -20.67
C PHE A 612 -27.33 5.95 -19.63
N GLU A 613 -28.64 5.82 -19.45
CA GLU A 613 -29.38 6.58 -18.44
C GLU A 613 -28.88 6.25 -17.03
N GLN A 614 -28.62 4.97 -16.74
CA GLN A 614 -28.07 4.57 -15.45
C GLN A 614 -26.65 5.07 -15.27
N LEU A 615 -25.80 5.01 -16.31
CA LEU A 615 -24.46 5.58 -16.28
C LEU A 615 -24.51 7.09 -15.99
N ARG A 616 -25.41 7.82 -16.67
CA ARG A 616 -25.60 9.26 -16.48
C ARG A 616 -26.13 9.59 -15.08
N ASP A 617 -27.22 8.96 -14.65
CA ASP A 617 -27.97 9.39 -13.46
C ASP A 617 -27.46 8.73 -12.18
N GLU A 618 -27.07 7.45 -12.24
CA GLU A 618 -26.65 6.69 -11.07
C GLU A 618 -25.13 6.74 -10.83
N VAL A 619 -24.31 6.87 -11.87
CA VAL A 619 -22.88 7.00 -11.71
C VAL A 619 -22.46 8.47 -11.70
N PHE A 620 -22.68 9.21 -12.77
CA PHE A 620 -22.30 10.63 -12.83
C PHE A 620 -23.17 11.48 -11.91
N GLY A 621 -24.50 11.33 -11.97
CA GLY A 621 -25.46 12.14 -11.21
C GLY A 621 -25.32 12.00 -9.70
N LYS A 622 -25.01 10.80 -9.19
CA LYS A 622 -24.82 10.58 -7.74
C LYS A 622 -23.45 10.98 -7.23
N HIS A 623 -22.40 10.93 -8.08
CA HIS A 623 -21.03 10.99 -7.62
C HIS A 623 -20.22 12.21 -8.07
N TRP A 624 -20.78 13.12 -8.88
CA TRP A 624 -20.05 14.30 -9.35
C TRP A 624 -19.63 15.25 -8.20
N GLN A 625 -20.33 15.24 -7.05
CA GLN A 625 -20.00 16.03 -5.86
C GLN A 625 -18.94 15.37 -4.98
N ASP A 626 -18.66 14.09 -5.20
CA ASP A 626 -17.69 13.31 -4.44
C ASP A 626 -16.33 13.37 -5.14
N GLU A 627 -15.39 14.15 -4.59
CA GLU A 627 -14.05 14.29 -5.14
C GLU A 627 -13.33 12.95 -5.31
N THR A 628 -13.67 11.95 -4.49
CA THR A 628 -13.09 10.61 -4.55
C THR A 628 -13.48 9.85 -5.81
N TRP A 629 -14.53 10.31 -6.52
CA TRP A 629 -15.02 9.75 -7.78
C TRP A 629 -14.54 10.50 -9.02
N HIS A 630 -14.01 11.72 -8.88
CA HIS A 630 -13.67 12.56 -10.02
C HIS A 630 -12.73 11.86 -11.01
N GLU A 631 -11.70 11.15 -10.52
CA GLU A 631 -10.78 10.42 -11.42
C GLU A 631 -11.45 9.23 -12.10
N VAL A 632 -12.34 8.51 -11.40
CA VAL A 632 -13.14 7.41 -11.99
C VAL A 632 -14.02 7.94 -13.13
N LEU A 633 -14.74 9.05 -12.91
CA LEU A 633 -15.62 9.66 -13.91
C LEU A 633 -14.83 10.14 -15.14
N ARG A 634 -13.65 10.70 -14.93
CA ARG A 634 -12.74 11.10 -16.00
C ARG A 634 -12.26 9.92 -16.83
N LEU A 635 -11.81 8.85 -16.18
CA LEU A 635 -11.36 7.62 -16.84
C LEU A 635 -12.48 6.96 -17.64
N ILE A 636 -13.73 7.01 -17.16
CA ILE A 636 -14.89 6.54 -17.92
C ILE A 636 -15.06 7.37 -19.20
N CYS A 637 -15.00 8.71 -19.11
CA CYS A 637 -15.10 9.58 -20.28
C CYS A 637 -14.01 9.32 -21.33
N GLY A 638 -12.79 9.02 -20.90
CA GLY A 638 -11.69 8.67 -21.80
C GLY A 638 -11.79 7.26 -22.42
N ALA A 639 -12.59 6.36 -21.82
CA ALA A 639 -12.65 4.96 -22.23
C ALA A 639 -13.89 4.57 -23.05
N ILE A 640 -14.97 5.38 -23.02
CA ILE A 640 -16.21 5.12 -23.78
C ILE A 640 -16.23 5.87 -25.12
N ASP A 641 -17.17 5.47 -26.01
CA ASP A 641 -17.39 6.18 -27.28
C ASP A 641 -17.54 7.72 -27.06
N PRO A 642 -16.79 8.55 -27.83
CA PRO A 642 -16.77 10.00 -27.67
C PRO A 642 -18.13 10.69 -27.71
N LYS A 643 -19.11 10.09 -28.39
CA LYS A 643 -20.48 10.61 -28.40
C LYS A 643 -21.13 10.52 -27.02
N PHE A 644 -21.08 9.33 -26.38
CA PHE A 644 -21.64 9.17 -25.04
C PHE A 644 -20.89 9.98 -24.00
N ALA A 645 -19.55 10.02 -24.10
CA ALA A 645 -18.74 10.86 -23.23
C ALA A 645 -19.10 12.35 -23.34
N SER A 646 -19.32 12.85 -24.58
CA SER A 646 -19.76 14.23 -24.82
C SER A 646 -21.14 14.52 -24.22
N GLU A 647 -22.07 13.59 -24.28
CA GLU A 647 -23.41 13.70 -23.67
C GLU A 647 -23.33 13.75 -22.13
N LEU A 648 -22.40 13.03 -21.52
CA LEU A 648 -22.14 13.07 -20.06
C LEU A 648 -21.54 14.41 -19.64
N VAL A 649 -20.61 14.97 -20.42
CA VAL A 649 -20.04 16.31 -20.16
C VAL A 649 -21.14 17.37 -20.31
N GLU A 650 -21.99 17.26 -21.31
CA GLU A 650 -23.13 18.17 -21.48
C GLU A 650 -24.10 18.10 -20.28
N TYR A 651 -24.36 16.87 -19.77
CA TYR A 651 -25.16 16.68 -18.56
C TYR A 651 -24.52 17.35 -17.33
N LEU A 652 -23.23 17.17 -17.09
CA LEU A 652 -22.49 17.83 -16.00
C LEU A 652 -22.59 19.36 -16.13
N SER A 653 -22.37 19.91 -17.32
CA SER A 653 -22.34 21.35 -17.55
C SER A 653 -23.69 22.06 -17.32
N LYS A 654 -24.80 21.31 -17.35
CA LYS A 654 -26.16 21.84 -17.10
C LYS A 654 -26.61 21.78 -15.64
N ASN A 655 -25.81 21.23 -14.74
CA ASN A 655 -26.12 21.04 -13.33
C ASN A 655 -25.85 22.35 -12.55
N SER A 656 -26.86 23.19 -12.37
CA SER A 656 -26.72 24.61 -12.00
C SER A 656 -26.75 24.93 -10.50
N LEU A 657 -26.61 23.97 -9.59
CA LEU A 657 -26.86 24.19 -8.15
C LEU A 657 -25.59 24.25 -7.28
N ASP A 658 -24.40 24.20 -7.88
CA ASP A 658 -23.15 24.26 -7.13
C ASP A 658 -22.51 25.66 -7.19
N PRO A 659 -22.43 26.38 -6.05
CA PRO A 659 -21.81 27.70 -5.98
C PRO A 659 -20.29 27.69 -6.21
N TYR A 660 -19.64 26.50 -6.08
CA TYR A 660 -18.19 26.33 -6.30
C TYR A 660 -17.83 25.94 -7.72
N LEU A 661 -18.81 25.78 -8.61
CA LEU A 661 -18.66 25.34 -9.99
C LEU A 661 -17.92 24.01 -10.19
N SER A 662 -17.90 23.15 -9.17
CA SER A 662 -17.17 21.88 -9.20
C SER A 662 -17.60 20.98 -10.36
N HIS A 663 -18.89 21.02 -10.73
CA HIS A 663 -19.44 20.33 -11.89
C HIS A 663 -18.86 20.81 -13.22
N LEU A 664 -18.58 22.12 -13.36
CA LEU A 664 -17.95 22.69 -14.58
C LEU A 664 -16.46 22.32 -14.65
N PHE A 665 -15.76 22.31 -13.51
CA PHE A 665 -14.37 21.90 -13.46
C PHE A 665 -14.21 20.40 -13.72
N LEU A 666 -15.12 19.58 -13.20
CA LEU A 666 -15.16 18.15 -13.54
C LEU A 666 -15.45 17.94 -15.04
N ALA A 667 -16.42 18.68 -15.60
CA ALA A 667 -16.75 18.66 -17.03
C ALA A 667 -15.51 19.04 -17.89
N ALA A 668 -14.78 20.09 -17.49
CA ALA A 668 -13.55 20.53 -18.16
C ALA A 668 -12.45 19.46 -18.13
N ASN A 669 -12.30 18.79 -16.99
CA ASN A 669 -11.36 17.70 -16.86
C ASN A 669 -11.77 16.47 -17.69
N CYS A 670 -13.06 16.09 -17.70
CA CYS A 670 -13.55 14.99 -18.51
C CYS A 670 -13.36 15.22 -20.00
N ILE A 671 -13.64 16.44 -20.51
CA ILE A 671 -13.53 16.73 -21.94
C ILE A 671 -12.09 16.65 -22.44
N SER A 672 -11.11 16.91 -21.56
CA SER A 672 -9.69 16.80 -21.89
C SER A 672 -9.24 15.35 -22.15
N ASP A 673 -9.93 14.39 -21.58
CA ASP A 673 -9.64 12.96 -21.69
C ASP A 673 -10.41 12.27 -22.84
N ILE A 674 -11.37 12.98 -23.50
CA ILE A 674 -12.16 12.44 -24.64
C ILE A 674 -11.37 12.53 -25.94
N GLU A 675 -11.39 11.49 -26.75
CA GLU A 675 -10.82 11.51 -28.11
C GLU A 675 -11.43 12.60 -29.01
N HIS A 676 -10.63 13.11 -29.93
CA HIS A 676 -11.10 14.14 -30.87
C HIS A 676 -12.27 13.66 -31.73
N SER A 677 -13.38 14.38 -31.66
CA SER A 677 -14.61 14.12 -32.42
C SER A 677 -15.42 15.42 -32.58
N ALA A 678 -16.31 15.45 -33.58
CA ALA A 678 -17.18 16.61 -33.78
C ALA A 678 -18.11 16.87 -32.59
N SER A 679 -18.55 15.82 -31.88
CA SER A 679 -19.37 15.95 -30.67
C SER A 679 -18.59 16.57 -29.52
N ARG A 680 -17.34 16.15 -29.31
CA ARG A 680 -16.42 16.72 -28.32
C ARG A 680 -16.17 18.20 -28.60
N ASP A 681 -15.84 18.55 -29.85
CA ASP A 681 -15.53 19.94 -30.22
C ASP A 681 -16.71 20.87 -29.99
N LYS A 682 -17.93 20.40 -30.27
CA LYS A 682 -19.14 21.15 -29.99
C LYS A 682 -19.34 21.41 -28.49
N VAL A 683 -19.26 20.36 -27.68
CA VAL A 683 -19.45 20.47 -26.23
C VAL A 683 -18.32 21.27 -25.58
N SER A 684 -17.09 21.15 -26.09
CA SER A 684 -15.96 22.00 -25.67
C SER A 684 -16.24 23.48 -25.86
N ALA A 685 -16.74 23.85 -27.03
CA ALA A 685 -17.05 25.25 -27.31
C ALA A 685 -18.20 25.77 -26.40
N GLU A 686 -19.24 24.96 -26.18
CA GLU A 686 -20.33 25.30 -25.27
C GLU A 686 -19.85 25.47 -23.81
N LEU A 687 -18.98 24.56 -23.32
CA LEU A 687 -18.43 24.63 -21.98
C LEU A 687 -17.52 25.84 -21.79
N ILE A 688 -16.67 26.18 -22.78
CA ILE A 688 -15.86 27.37 -22.77
C ILE A 688 -16.74 28.66 -22.67
N ASP A 689 -17.84 28.69 -23.40
CA ASP A 689 -18.78 29.83 -23.36
C ASP A 689 -19.51 29.93 -22.01
N ILE A 690 -19.81 28.80 -21.35
CA ILE A 690 -20.35 28.79 -19.99
C ILE A 690 -19.32 29.32 -19.00
N LEU A 691 -18.10 28.82 -19.02
CA LEU A 691 -17.02 29.24 -18.12
C LEU A 691 -16.69 30.73 -18.28
N LYS A 692 -16.68 31.24 -19.52
CA LYS A 692 -16.51 32.69 -19.80
C LYS A 692 -17.63 33.54 -19.20
N ARG A 693 -18.86 33.10 -19.27
CA ARG A 693 -19.99 33.77 -18.62
C ARG A 693 -19.88 33.76 -17.09
N GLU A 694 -19.41 32.67 -16.52
CA GLU A 694 -19.26 32.59 -15.06
C GLU A 694 -18.16 33.55 -14.56
N ILE A 695 -17.05 33.68 -15.26
CA ILE A 695 -16.00 34.65 -14.87
C ILE A 695 -16.49 36.08 -14.99
N ASP A 696 -17.28 36.39 -16.04
CA ASP A 696 -17.90 37.70 -16.21
C ASP A 696 -18.93 37.99 -15.09
N ASN A 697 -19.75 36.99 -14.70
CA ASN A 697 -20.70 37.11 -13.59
C ASN A 697 -19.97 37.41 -12.26
N ILE A 698 -18.91 36.70 -11.95
CA ILE A 698 -18.09 36.90 -10.74
C ILE A 698 -17.52 38.35 -10.76
N TYR A 699 -17.07 38.83 -11.90
CA TYR A 699 -16.53 40.19 -12.07
C TYR A 699 -17.55 41.27 -11.78
N TYR A 700 -18.80 41.14 -12.27
CA TYR A 700 -19.87 42.10 -12.05
C TYR A 700 -20.39 42.09 -10.60
N PHE A 701 -20.38 40.97 -9.91
CA PHE A 701 -20.88 40.84 -8.53
C PHE A 701 -19.88 41.31 -7.46
N THR A 702 -18.57 41.25 -7.69
CA THR A 702 -17.52 41.67 -6.72
C THR A 702 -17.51 43.18 -6.42
N GLY A 703 -18.24 44.01 -7.19
CA GLY A 703 -18.44 45.42 -6.89
C GLY A 703 -19.33 45.74 -5.67
N SER A 704 -20.00 44.75 -5.04
CA SER A 704 -21.01 45.04 -4.00
C SER A 704 -21.28 43.93 -3.00
N ILE A 705 -20.34 42.98 -2.69
CA ILE A 705 -20.62 41.81 -1.84
C ILE A 705 -19.88 41.83 -0.50
N PRO A 706 -20.54 41.41 0.62
CA PRO A 706 -19.96 41.42 1.96
C PRO A 706 -18.81 40.43 2.14
N MET A 707 -17.92 40.73 3.06
CA MET A 707 -16.64 40.16 3.45
C MET A 707 -16.58 38.61 3.54
N PHE A 708 -17.72 37.92 3.57
CA PHE A 708 -17.79 36.42 3.70
C PHE A 708 -17.54 35.71 2.37
N TYR A 709 -17.75 36.35 1.22
CA TYR A 709 -17.47 35.79 -0.11
C TYR A 709 -16.04 35.99 -0.58
N SER A 710 -15.24 36.80 0.11
CA SER A 710 -13.92 37.22 -0.37
C SER A 710 -12.84 36.15 -0.28
N LEU A 711 -12.96 35.18 0.62
CA LEU A 711 -11.96 34.10 0.81
C LEU A 711 -12.20 32.87 -0.08
N VAL A 712 -13.47 32.57 -0.36
CA VAL A 712 -13.85 31.38 -1.18
C VAL A 712 -13.89 31.73 -2.66
N SER A 713 -14.21 32.98 -3.02
CA SER A 713 -14.32 33.41 -4.42
C SER A 713 -12.98 33.71 -5.12
N ALA A 714 -11.88 33.88 -4.38
CA ALA A 714 -10.58 34.25 -4.97
C ALA A 714 -9.98 33.13 -5.86
N HIS A 715 -10.26 31.87 -5.57
CA HIS A 715 -9.70 30.74 -6.33
C HIS A 715 -10.51 30.33 -7.56
N ILE A 716 -11.81 30.64 -7.61
CA ILE A 716 -12.69 30.23 -8.72
C ILE A 716 -12.26 30.85 -10.05
N PRO A 717 -11.97 32.17 -10.18
CA PRO A 717 -11.50 32.75 -11.42
C PRO A 717 -10.21 32.12 -11.96
N HIS A 718 -9.27 31.78 -11.09
CA HIS A 718 -8.06 31.03 -11.44
C HIS A 718 -8.39 29.69 -12.08
N ALA A 719 -9.22 28.88 -11.40
CA ALA A 719 -9.63 27.58 -11.89
C ALA A 719 -10.37 27.67 -13.22
N ILE A 720 -11.16 28.73 -13.46
CA ILE A 720 -11.81 29.00 -14.75
C ILE A 720 -10.77 29.27 -15.83
N VAL A 721 -9.78 30.12 -15.56
CA VAL A 721 -8.70 30.45 -16.52
C VAL A 721 -7.93 29.19 -16.89
N GLU A 722 -7.56 28.39 -15.91
CA GLU A 722 -6.89 27.09 -16.11
C GLU A 722 -7.74 26.15 -16.96
N ALA A 723 -9.02 25.95 -16.60
CA ALA A 723 -9.94 25.08 -17.31
C ALA A 723 -10.12 25.49 -18.78
N ILE A 724 -10.35 26.76 -19.05
CA ILE A 724 -10.48 27.27 -20.42
C ILE A 724 -9.20 27.09 -21.22
N SER A 725 -8.04 27.29 -20.59
CA SER A 725 -6.73 27.07 -21.22
C SER A 725 -6.53 25.62 -21.63
N GLN A 726 -6.90 24.69 -20.74
CA GLN A 726 -6.77 23.25 -21.00
C GLN A 726 -7.69 22.77 -22.13
N ILE A 727 -8.97 23.17 -22.10
CA ILE A 727 -9.96 22.78 -23.13
C ILE A 727 -9.60 23.39 -24.47
N GLY A 728 -9.26 24.66 -24.49
CA GLY A 728 -9.04 25.48 -25.70
C GLY A 728 -7.60 25.56 -26.16
N LYS A 729 -6.71 24.66 -25.75
CA LYS A 729 -5.25 24.70 -26.05
C LYS A 729 -4.93 24.84 -27.55
N ASN A 730 -5.77 24.29 -28.42
CA ASN A 730 -5.58 24.30 -29.88
C ASN A 730 -6.43 25.40 -30.59
N ASP A 731 -7.19 26.21 -29.86
CA ASP A 731 -8.02 27.26 -30.43
C ASP A 731 -7.36 28.63 -30.25
N PRO A 732 -6.99 29.32 -31.35
CA PRO A 732 -6.42 30.68 -31.28
C PRO A 732 -7.27 31.69 -30.54
N ARG A 733 -8.60 31.53 -30.55
CA ARG A 733 -9.54 32.42 -29.85
C ARG A 733 -9.37 32.32 -28.32
N THR A 734 -8.88 31.18 -27.82
CA THR A 734 -8.56 31.00 -26.40
C THR A 734 -7.34 31.84 -26.01
N LEU A 735 -6.32 31.87 -26.84
CA LEU A 735 -5.12 32.67 -26.59
C LEU A 735 -5.48 34.18 -26.57
N ASP A 736 -6.34 34.65 -27.51
CA ASP A 736 -6.77 36.03 -27.53
C ASP A 736 -7.59 36.44 -26.30
N TRP A 737 -8.45 35.51 -25.84
CA TRP A 737 -9.20 35.69 -24.59
C TRP A 737 -8.29 35.71 -23.37
N LEU A 738 -7.32 34.80 -23.26
CA LEU A 738 -6.33 34.79 -22.17
C LEU A 738 -5.51 36.10 -22.13
N LYS A 739 -5.07 36.61 -23.28
CA LYS A 739 -4.38 37.88 -23.37
C LYS A 739 -5.24 39.03 -22.84
N LYS A 740 -6.54 39.00 -23.12
CA LYS A 740 -7.48 39.98 -22.60
C LYS A 740 -7.63 39.87 -21.07
N ILE A 741 -7.80 38.66 -20.53
CA ILE A 741 -7.83 38.47 -19.07
C ILE A 741 -6.52 38.92 -18.41
N ALA A 742 -5.40 38.59 -18.98
CA ALA A 742 -4.08 38.94 -18.46
C ALA A 742 -3.82 40.48 -18.46
N THR A 743 -4.53 41.27 -19.27
CA THR A 743 -4.38 42.74 -19.31
C THR A 743 -5.47 43.46 -18.55
N ASP A 744 -6.72 43.00 -18.65
CA ASP A 744 -7.90 43.76 -18.24
C ASP A 744 -8.47 43.38 -16.88
N PHE A 745 -8.12 42.22 -16.35
CA PHE A 745 -8.70 41.73 -15.09
C PHE A 745 -8.15 42.48 -13.88
N ILE A 746 -9.03 42.81 -12.92
CA ILE A 746 -8.65 43.63 -11.76
C ILE A 746 -7.69 42.86 -10.83
N ASP A 747 -8.00 41.59 -10.57
CA ASP A 747 -7.21 40.76 -9.67
C ASP A 747 -5.86 40.36 -10.31
N ARG A 748 -4.76 40.71 -9.65
CA ARG A 748 -3.41 40.41 -10.12
C ARG A 748 -3.11 38.93 -10.24
N GLU A 749 -3.67 38.13 -9.34
CA GLU A 749 -3.41 36.69 -9.32
C GLU A 749 -4.07 36.01 -10.51
N VAL A 750 -5.29 36.44 -10.89
CA VAL A 750 -5.98 35.98 -12.11
C VAL A 750 -5.23 36.41 -13.38
N ARG A 751 -4.69 37.64 -13.40
CA ARG A 751 -3.81 38.07 -14.51
C ARG A 751 -2.56 37.21 -14.57
N GLY A 752 -1.93 36.97 -13.41
CA GLY A 752 -0.75 36.08 -13.29
C GLY A 752 -1.01 34.68 -13.82
N GLU A 753 -2.16 34.09 -13.45
CA GLU A 753 -2.55 32.77 -13.95
C GLU A 753 -2.75 32.80 -15.48
N ALA A 754 -3.42 33.79 -16.02
CA ALA A 754 -3.58 33.91 -17.48
C ALA A 754 -2.22 34.01 -18.20
N ILE A 755 -1.27 34.79 -17.65
CA ILE A 755 0.09 34.92 -18.21
C ILE A 755 0.82 33.55 -18.10
N TYR A 756 0.70 32.85 -16.96
CA TYR A 756 1.29 31.53 -16.76
C TYR A 756 0.75 30.54 -17.78
N GLN A 757 -0.55 30.47 -17.98
CA GLN A 757 -1.17 29.58 -18.97
C GLN A 757 -0.74 29.92 -20.41
N ILE A 758 -0.60 31.20 -20.75
CA ILE A 758 -0.09 31.66 -22.07
C ILE A 758 1.36 31.18 -22.28
N THR A 759 2.21 31.38 -21.29
CA THR A 759 3.64 30.95 -21.35
C THR A 759 3.81 29.47 -21.40
N SER A 760 2.97 28.71 -20.69
CA SER A 760 3.03 27.23 -20.63
C SER A 760 2.53 26.56 -21.91
N ASN A 761 1.45 27.08 -22.51
CA ASN A 761 0.78 26.41 -23.61
C ASN A 761 1.04 27.02 -25.01
N TRP A 762 1.46 28.28 -25.09
CA TRP A 762 1.67 29.02 -26.34
C TRP A 762 3.03 29.74 -26.41
N ALA A 763 4.04 29.28 -25.69
CA ALA A 763 5.39 29.86 -25.64
C ALA A 763 6.02 30.05 -27.01
N ASN A 764 5.79 29.11 -27.94
CA ASN A 764 6.42 29.11 -29.28
C ASN A 764 5.71 30.02 -30.30
N ILE A 765 4.62 30.68 -29.95
CA ILE A 765 3.90 31.60 -30.85
C ILE A 765 4.54 32.99 -30.80
N PRO A 766 4.96 33.57 -31.93
CA PRO A 766 5.62 34.87 -31.93
C PRO A 766 4.83 35.99 -31.22
N SER A 767 3.51 35.99 -31.35
CA SER A 767 2.65 36.96 -30.65
C SER A 767 2.61 36.82 -29.12
N THR A 768 3.14 35.74 -28.57
CA THR A 768 3.28 35.58 -27.12
C THR A 768 4.46 36.40 -26.59
N GLN A 769 5.55 36.50 -27.33
CA GLN A 769 6.69 37.33 -26.95
C GLN A 769 6.36 38.79 -26.96
N ASP A 770 5.69 39.27 -28.04
CA ASP A 770 5.21 40.66 -28.11
C ASP A 770 4.29 40.96 -26.93
N PHE A 771 3.43 40.02 -26.58
CA PHE A 771 2.53 40.14 -25.44
C PHE A 771 3.29 40.21 -24.10
N LEU A 772 4.26 39.32 -23.85
CA LEU A 772 5.07 39.35 -22.64
C LEU A 772 5.91 40.65 -22.55
N GLY A 773 6.42 41.15 -23.67
CA GLY A 773 7.09 42.43 -23.74
C GLY A 773 6.17 43.59 -23.32
N ASN A 774 4.91 43.55 -23.73
CA ASN A 774 3.92 44.51 -23.27
C ASN A 774 3.60 44.41 -21.78
N VAL A 775 3.42 43.20 -21.25
CA VAL A 775 3.16 42.97 -19.82
C VAL A 775 4.33 43.43 -18.96
N SER A 776 5.58 43.12 -19.35
CA SER A 776 6.78 43.54 -18.62
C SER A 776 6.97 45.05 -18.50
N LEU A 777 6.35 45.81 -19.40
CA LEU A 777 6.41 47.28 -19.41
C LEU A 777 5.19 47.94 -18.74
N ASN A 778 4.00 47.37 -18.89
CA ASN A 778 2.75 48.06 -18.65
C ASN A 778 1.83 47.47 -17.58
N ASP A 779 2.10 46.25 -17.06
CA ASP A 779 1.25 45.70 -15.99
C ASP A 779 1.32 46.58 -14.73
N PRO A 780 0.20 46.89 -14.06
CA PRO A 780 0.20 47.69 -12.85
C PRO A 780 0.97 47.05 -11.68
N ASP A 781 1.08 45.73 -11.63
CA ASP A 781 1.79 45.01 -10.56
C ASP A 781 3.27 44.80 -10.90
N GLU A 782 4.17 45.23 -10.01
CA GLU A 782 5.62 45.14 -10.19
C GLU A 782 6.12 43.69 -10.30
N LYS A 783 5.57 42.78 -9.51
CA LYS A 783 5.99 41.38 -9.53
C LYS A 783 5.62 40.71 -10.85
N LEU A 784 4.46 41.04 -11.43
CA LEU A 784 4.09 40.50 -12.73
C LEU A 784 4.97 41.04 -13.84
N ARG A 785 5.40 42.32 -13.78
CA ARG A 785 6.37 42.87 -14.72
C ARG A 785 7.71 42.15 -14.64
N GLU A 786 8.24 42.00 -13.44
CA GLU A 786 9.51 41.28 -13.21
C GLU A 786 9.44 39.82 -13.71
N TRP A 787 8.35 39.12 -13.37
CA TRP A 787 8.14 37.77 -13.80
C TRP A 787 8.02 37.60 -15.31
N ALA A 788 7.27 38.47 -15.97
CA ALA A 788 7.18 38.50 -17.43
C ALA A 788 8.53 38.74 -18.11
N GLN A 789 9.37 39.59 -17.52
CA GLN A 789 10.73 39.85 -17.99
C GLN A 789 11.63 38.60 -17.84
N GLU A 790 11.51 37.89 -16.73
CA GLU A 790 12.23 36.64 -16.51
C GLU A 790 11.82 35.57 -17.53
N GLN A 791 10.53 35.45 -17.86
CA GLN A 791 10.06 34.51 -18.87
C GLN A 791 10.57 34.84 -20.28
N LEU A 792 10.64 36.13 -20.64
CA LEU A 792 11.26 36.56 -21.91
C LEU A 792 12.72 36.14 -21.98
N PHE A 793 13.48 36.37 -20.93
CA PHE A 793 14.90 36.03 -20.88
C PHE A 793 15.11 34.49 -20.98
N LYS A 794 14.27 33.68 -20.34
CA LYS A 794 14.31 32.22 -20.45
C LYS A 794 14.05 31.75 -21.89
N GLN A 795 13.08 32.34 -22.58
CA GLN A 795 12.75 31.99 -23.96
C GLN A 795 13.83 32.39 -24.97
N GLU A 796 14.52 33.50 -24.76
CA GLU A 796 15.66 33.92 -25.59
C GLU A 796 16.82 32.96 -25.46
N ASN A 797 17.16 32.54 -24.23
CA ASN A 797 18.25 31.60 -23.98
C ASN A 797 17.99 30.18 -24.57
N ILE A 798 16.74 29.74 -24.62
CA ILE A 798 16.37 28.45 -25.24
C ILE A 798 16.57 28.53 -26.76
N ARG A 799 16.21 29.62 -27.41
CA ARG A 799 16.39 29.81 -28.87
C ARG A 799 17.87 29.86 -29.29
N ASP A 800 18.70 30.46 -28.47
CA ASP A 800 20.14 30.53 -28.76
C ASP A 800 20.81 29.14 -28.61
N LEU A 801 20.27 28.27 -27.75
CA LEU A 801 20.71 26.90 -27.64
C LEU A 801 20.25 26.01 -28.81
N ASP A 802 19.05 26.24 -29.35
CA ASP A 802 18.53 25.53 -30.54
C ASP A 802 19.16 26.02 -31.86
N ALA A 803 19.82 27.15 -31.86
CA ALA A 803 20.50 27.76 -33.01
C ALA A 803 22.00 27.36 -33.12
N ILE A 804 22.54 26.67 -32.09
CA ILE A 804 23.90 26.11 -32.03
C ILE A 804 23.83 24.61 -32.27
#